data_657d9c3fbb2182e8f93668e1f0f1e1d3
#
_entry.id   657d9c3fbb2182e8f93668e1f0f1e1d3
#
_cell.length_a   1.000
_cell.length_b   1.000
_cell.length_c   1.000
_cell.angle_alpha   90.00
_cell.angle_beta   90.00
_cell.angle_gamma   90.00
#
_symmetry.space_group_name_H-M   'P 1'
#
loop_
_entity.id
_entity.type
_entity.pdbx_description
1 polymer ?
#
loop_
_entity_poly.entity_id
_entity_poly.type
_entity_poly.pdbx_seq_one_letter_code
_entity_poly.pdbx_strand_id
1 'polypeptide(L)'
;MKKQTLNRLILGSAVGMLLQLEAKPPVNFSAPVTIAAPQEKKSDSKKKKPAAPKRKLSRGVLTPMDPESVAFKMKPASKELAINQGDSVVIIGSGMASRMNHFPHFETELYLRFPEKNIKIRNMGDEGNTPGFRPHPGRNQDDQYAFPGAKELLPKELQTASSPAGHFETPDQWLTRLGADTIIAFFGYNSSFAGPADLDRYKSELQAFIRHTLSQKYNGESIPQLALVSPTTVQDLSDQFSVPDSSAINKNLALYTKATQEIAAANGALFVNAFSGTKSWSGDLTIDGALLNDAGYQKLAPMLADEIFGKGKIKENKRPSVHTAVVEKNFMWLNNFKVPNGVHVYGRRYNPFGPDNYPFELKKTRQMTANRDQAIWATLQGKPFDLVAADSKTIELPPVKSNYRPSGKNGTVDYLEGEVAETKIATPEGYKIDLFASEKTFPDLKNPVQIAFDNKGRLWVSTMESYPHYRIGDARPKDKLLIFEDTDNDGVADKQIVFADDLHIPIGFEISHDGVYVSQSGSLVRLQDTNGDDKYDVSELLLSGFDDHDTHHAISAFCADPSGAFVMNEGVFLHSNTESVYGPERGTNGGFWRYSPQRKHIMRYGQFSIPNPWGVAFDDYGQDFFLHTSGPSMTWMLPGTVKARYGANFRAPDLLTSNKVRPTSGIELVSSRHFPDEAQGDILINNNIGYLGAKQHKLIENETGFTTKYVQDLYVSKDLNFRPVDLEFAPDGSLYVAAWQNALIGHMPHRARDPLRHHRH
;
A
#
# COMPACT_ATOMS: atom_id res chain seq x y z
N MET A 1 53.57 33.67 8.73
CA MET A 1 53.89 35.02 9.23
C MET A 1 52.63 35.85 9.25
N LYS A 2 52.27 36.33 10.47
CA LYS A 2 51.39 37.46 10.87
C LYS A 2 49.98 37.48 10.27
N LYS A 3 48.91 37.20 11.03
CA LYS A 3 48.30 37.85 12.24
C LYS A 3 47.99 39.33 11.99
N GLN A 4 46.69 39.67 12.07
CA GLN A 4 46.08 40.59 13.04
C GLN A 4 44.67 40.92 12.55
N THR A 5 43.61 40.62 13.23
CA THR A 5 43.05 41.15 14.49
C THR A 5 42.27 42.45 14.27
N LEU A 6 41.00 42.45 14.43
CA LEU A 6 40.17 42.91 15.58
C LEU A 6 39.59 44.33 15.47
N ASN A 7 38.33 44.39 15.73
CA ASN A 7 37.60 45.31 16.68
C ASN A 7 36.75 46.42 16.05
N ARG A 8 35.60 46.43 16.44
CA ARG A 8 34.72 46.99 17.52
C ARG A 8 33.68 47.97 17.02
N LEU A 9 32.48 47.65 17.37
CA LEU A 9 31.41 48.43 18.05
C LEU A 9 31.48 49.97 17.92
N ILE A 10 30.35 50.52 17.43
CA ILE A 10 29.82 51.79 17.98
C ILE A 10 28.31 51.67 18.11
N LEU A 11 27.79 51.80 19.34
CA LEU A 11 26.42 52.12 19.67
C LEU A 11 26.09 53.56 19.22
N GLY A 12 24.93 53.70 18.59
CA GLY A 12 24.32 55.01 18.35
C GLY A 12 22.85 54.99 18.80
N SER A 13 22.63 55.64 19.92
CA SER A 13 21.28 55.92 20.48
C SER A 13 20.52 56.86 19.57
N ALA A 14 19.26 56.56 19.29
CA ALA A 14 18.28 57.49 18.74
C ALA A 14 16.96 57.39 19.53
N VAL A 15 16.74 58.43 20.19
CA VAL A 15 15.58 59.13 20.77
C VAL A 15 14.24 58.60 20.35
N GLY A 16 13.42 58.33 21.37
CA GLY A 16 12.01 57.94 21.22
C GLY A 16 11.14 59.10 20.76
N MET A 17 10.11 58.68 20.03
CA MET A 17 8.90 59.50 19.81
C MET A 17 7.71 58.64 20.24
N LEU A 18 7.19 58.93 21.42
CA LEU A 18 5.90 58.40 21.91
C LEU A 18 4.79 59.01 21.07
N LEU A 19 4.10 58.15 20.34
CA LEU A 19 2.72 58.43 19.87
C LEU A 19 1.78 57.69 20.82
N GLN A 20 1.05 58.45 21.60
CA GLN A 20 -0.10 57.99 22.36
C GLN A 20 -1.19 57.59 21.36
N LEU A 21 -1.50 56.33 21.31
CA LEU A 21 -2.75 55.83 20.74
C LEU A 21 -3.73 55.58 21.88
N GLU A 22 -4.77 56.38 21.91
CA GLU A 22 -5.90 56.23 22.83
C GLU A 22 -6.56 54.86 22.61
N ALA A 23 -6.66 54.09 23.68
CA ALA A 23 -7.41 52.84 23.71
C ALA A 23 -8.92 53.12 23.57
N LYS A 24 -9.54 52.63 22.51
CA LYS A 24 -11.00 52.51 22.46
C LYS A 24 -11.45 51.34 23.32
N PRO A 25 -12.61 51.47 24.03
CA PRO A 25 -13.09 50.42 24.93
C PRO A 25 -13.53 49.17 24.17
N PRO A 26 -13.52 47.99 24.83
CA PRO A 26 -13.85 46.72 24.20
C PRO A 26 -15.31 46.68 23.75
N VAL A 27 -15.53 46.26 22.48
CA VAL A 27 -16.86 46.02 21.93
C VAL A 27 -17.41 44.75 22.58
N ASN A 28 -18.51 44.91 23.29
CA ASN A 28 -19.25 43.83 23.91
C ASN A 28 -19.97 42.99 22.85
N PHE A 29 -19.53 41.77 22.59
CA PHE A 29 -20.25 40.80 21.78
C PHE A 29 -21.30 40.09 22.65
N SER A 30 -22.49 40.64 22.70
CA SER A 30 -23.66 39.96 23.26
C SER A 30 -24.90 40.31 22.44
N ALA A 31 -25.10 39.56 21.35
CA ALA A 31 -26.42 39.21 20.81
C ALA A 31 -26.26 38.14 19.73
N PRO A 32 -27.03 37.04 19.71
CA PRO A 32 -27.02 36.09 18.62
C PRO A 32 -27.69 36.70 17.39
N VAL A 33 -26.97 36.80 16.28
CA VAL A 33 -27.56 37.15 15.00
C VAL A 33 -28.32 35.92 14.51
N THR A 34 -29.64 36.01 14.61
CA THR A 34 -30.56 35.05 14.03
C THR A 34 -30.56 35.27 12.50
N ILE A 35 -29.83 34.45 11.78
CA ILE A 35 -29.94 34.39 10.33
C ILE A 35 -31.27 33.68 10.02
N ALA A 36 -32.23 34.39 9.50
CA ALA A 36 -33.47 33.82 9.00
C ALA A 36 -33.18 32.85 7.88
N ALA A 37 -33.60 31.59 8.05
CA ALA A 37 -33.52 30.58 7.00
C ALA A 37 -34.36 31.02 5.78
N PRO A 38 -33.90 30.77 4.54
CA PRO A 38 -34.69 31.00 3.35
C PRO A 38 -35.94 30.13 3.41
N GLN A 39 -37.10 30.76 3.20
CA GLN A 39 -38.40 30.07 3.07
C GLN A 39 -38.32 29.07 1.91
N GLU A 40 -38.39 27.78 2.22
CA GLU A 40 -38.61 26.74 1.22
C GLU A 40 -39.95 26.95 0.52
N LYS A 41 -39.89 27.18 -0.79
CA LYS A 41 -41.06 26.99 -1.65
C LYS A 41 -41.45 25.52 -1.61
N LYS A 42 -42.63 25.22 -1.09
CA LYS A 42 -43.24 23.89 -1.18
C LYS A 42 -43.32 23.49 -2.64
N SER A 43 -42.47 22.55 -3.04
CA SER A 43 -42.57 21.85 -4.31
C SER A 43 -43.39 20.59 -4.10
N ASP A 44 -44.27 20.35 -5.04
CA ASP A 44 -45.25 19.27 -5.10
C ASP A 44 -44.70 17.90 -4.75
N SER A 45 -45.54 17.11 -4.08
CA SER A 45 -45.34 15.76 -3.66
C SER A 45 -44.90 14.82 -4.79
N LYS A 46 -43.59 14.65 -5.00
CA LYS A 46 -43.08 13.53 -5.80
C LYS A 46 -43.32 12.24 -5.00
N LYS A 47 -44.20 11.38 -5.48
CA LYS A 47 -44.39 10.01 -5.01
C LYS A 47 -43.02 9.37 -4.83
N LYS A 48 -42.65 9.00 -3.58
CA LYS A 48 -41.46 8.21 -3.29
C LYS A 48 -41.52 6.94 -4.13
N LYS A 49 -40.61 6.78 -5.09
CA LYS A 49 -40.38 5.48 -5.70
C LYS A 49 -40.12 4.47 -4.57
N PRO A 50 -40.72 3.25 -4.64
CA PRO A 50 -40.40 2.20 -3.67
C PRO A 50 -38.89 2.03 -3.60
N ALA A 51 -38.35 1.98 -2.39
CA ALA A 51 -36.92 1.70 -2.21
C ALA A 51 -36.60 0.38 -2.93
N ALA A 52 -35.65 0.41 -3.84
CA ALA A 52 -35.19 -0.80 -4.50
C ALA A 52 -34.85 -1.84 -3.42
N PRO A 53 -35.27 -3.10 -3.60
CA PRO A 53 -34.99 -4.14 -2.60
C PRO A 53 -33.50 -4.13 -2.33
N LYS A 54 -33.12 -4.04 -1.03
CA LYS A 54 -31.72 -4.14 -0.62
C LYS A 54 -31.16 -5.43 -1.25
N ARG A 55 -30.29 -5.32 -2.24
CA ARG A 55 -29.62 -6.45 -2.85
C ARG A 55 -28.96 -7.23 -1.72
N LYS A 56 -29.40 -8.47 -1.48
CA LYS A 56 -28.63 -9.40 -0.65
C LYS A 56 -27.28 -9.53 -1.36
N LEU A 57 -26.22 -9.05 -0.74
CA LEU A 57 -24.87 -9.33 -1.19
C LEU A 57 -24.76 -10.85 -1.26
N SER A 58 -24.44 -11.40 -2.42
CA SER A 58 -24.10 -12.82 -2.47
C SER A 58 -22.84 -12.97 -1.63
N ARG A 59 -22.82 -13.96 -0.73
CA ARG A 59 -21.61 -14.31 0.00
C ARG A 59 -20.51 -14.57 -1.01
N GLY A 60 -19.32 -14.05 -0.73
CA GLY A 60 -18.16 -14.25 -1.59
C GLY A 60 -17.84 -15.74 -1.81
N VAL A 61 -16.81 -15.96 -2.58
CA VAL A 61 -16.38 -17.22 -3.20
C VAL A 61 -16.08 -18.35 -2.23
N LEU A 62 -15.96 -18.07 -0.94
CA LEU A 62 -15.59 -19.05 0.06
C LEU A 62 -16.80 -19.41 0.91
N THR A 63 -17.05 -20.70 1.03
CA THR A 63 -17.93 -21.19 2.09
C THR A 63 -17.18 -21.05 3.41
N PRO A 64 -17.66 -20.24 4.36
CA PRO A 64 -17.05 -20.12 5.67
C PRO A 64 -16.92 -21.50 6.34
N MET A 65 -15.80 -21.72 7.00
CA MET A 65 -15.50 -22.95 7.72
C MET A 65 -15.21 -22.57 9.17
N ASP A 66 -16.22 -22.70 10.04
CA ASP A 66 -16.04 -22.43 11.46
C ASP A 66 -15.41 -23.65 12.15
N PRO A 67 -14.50 -23.45 13.09
CA PRO A 67 -13.89 -24.54 13.85
C PRO A 67 -14.90 -25.16 14.83
N GLU A 68 -14.71 -26.45 15.13
CA GLU A 68 -15.32 -27.06 16.29
C GLU A 68 -14.69 -26.48 17.57
N SER A 69 -15.50 -26.01 18.51
CA SER A 69 -15.04 -25.48 19.78
C SER A 69 -15.20 -26.48 20.91
N VAL A 70 -14.20 -26.51 21.79
CA VAL A 70 -14.23 -27.31 23.02
C VAL A 70 -13.97 -26.42 24.24
N ALA A 71 -14.34 -26.88 25.43
CA ALA A 71 -14.06 -26.12 26.65
C ALA A 71 -12.54 -25.99 26.83
N PHE A 72 -12.08 -24.76 27.09
CA PHE A 72 -10.66 -24.52 27.39
C PHE A 72 -10.23 -25.33 28.62
N LYS A 73 -9.14 -26.10 28.47
CA LYS A 73 -8.49 -26.80 29.56
C LYS A 73 -7.01 -26.41 29.58
N MET A 74 -6.60 -25.75 30.64
CA MET A 74 -5.20 -25.40 30.84
C MET A 74 -4.36 -26.69 30.94
N LYS A 75 -3.27 -26.73 30.17
CA LYS A 75 -2.23 -27.76 30.26
C LYS A 75 -0.91 -27.06 30.55
N PRO A 76 0.05 -27.71 31.17
CA PRO A 76 1.41 -27.18 31.25
C PRO A 76 1.94 -26.88 29.84
N ALA A 77 2.65 -25.76 29.70
CA ALA A 77 3.33 -25.45 28.43
C ALA A 77 4.38 -26.52 28.12
N SER A 78 4.42 -26.96 26.87
CA SER A 78 5.52 -27.82 26.39
C SER A 78 6.81 -27.00 26.37
N LYS A 79 7.95 -27.68 26.56
CA LYS A 79 9.27 -27.03 26.40
C LYS A 79 9.60 -26.80 24.92
N GLU A 80 9.11 -27.67 24.07
CA GLU A 80 9.28 -27.67 22.62
C GLU A 80 7.98 -28.15 21.99
N LEU A 81 7.68 -27.71 20.76
CA LEU A 81 6.56 -28.19 19.98
C LEU A 81 6.99 -29.40 19.13
N ALA A 82 6.06 -30.30 18.84
CA ALA A 82 6.30 -31.48 18.03
C ALA A 82 5.73 -31.27 16.60
N ILE A 83 6.42 -31.85 15.62
CA ILE A 83 5.94 -31.88 14.21
C ILE A 83 5.64 -33.32 13.80
N ASN A 84 4.43 -33.58 13.36
CA ASN A 84 3.99 -34.86 12.84
C ASN A 84 3.98 -34.87 11.30
N GLN A 85 3.73 -36.04 10.74
CA GLN A 85 3.60 -36.22 9.30
C GLN A 85 2.40 -35.44 8.76
N GLY A 86 2.62 -34.55 7.82
CA GLY A 86 1.58 -33.77 7.13
C GLY A 86 1.03 -32.58 7.89
N ASP A 87 1.59 -32.25 9.07
CA ASP A 87 1.14 -31.11 9.88
C ASP A 87 1.10 -29.80 9.11
N SER A 88 0.08 -29.01 9.40
CA SER A 88 -0.11 -27.64 8.93
C SER A 88 0.40 -26.65 9.99
N VAL A 89 1.49 -25.95 9.69
CA VAL A 89 2.08 -24.91 10.52
C VAL A 89 1.61 -23.56 10.01
N VAL A 90 0.93 -22.78 10.86
CA VAL A 90 0.43 -21.45 10.50
C VAL A 90 1.16 -20.39 11.32
N ILE A 91 1.79 -19.44 10.61
CA ILE A 91 2.42 -18.27 11.19
C ILE A 91 1.39 -17.14 11.20
N ILE A 92 1.21 -16.48 12.34
CA ILE A 92 0.36 -15.30 12.49
C ILE A 92 1.09 -14.21 13.25
N GLY A 93 0.63 -12.98 13.14
CA GLY A 93 1.21 -11.88 13.91
C GLY A 93 1.33 -10.59 13.11
N SER A 94 2.16 -9.71 13.62
CA SER A 94 2.42 -8.38 13.09
C SER A 94 3.52 -8.36 12.01
N GLY A 95 4.10 -7.21 11.74
CA GLY A 95 5.09 -7.01 10.68
C GLY A 95 6.28 -7.97 10.74
N MET A 96 6.73 -8.36 11.94
CA MET A 96 7.78 -9.37 12.07
C MET A 96 7.40 -10.71 11.41
N ALA A 97 6.14 -11.14 11.53
CA ALA A 97 5.63 -12.32 10.84
C ALA A 97 5.34 -12.04 9.36
N SER A 98 4.70 -10.90 9.05
CA SER A 98 4.31 -10.56 7.67
C SER A 98 5.51 -10.53 6.72
N ARG A 99 6.60 -9.87 7.12
CA ARG A 99 7.82 -9.75 6.32
C ARG A 99 8.53 -11.09 6.05
N MET A 100 8.27 -12.14 6.86
CA MET A 100 8.74 -13.51 6.57
C MET A 100 8.14 -14.09 5.29
N ASN A 101 7.06 -13.53 4.73
CA ASN A 101 6.59 -13.91 3.39
C ASN A 101 7.57 -13.48 2.30
N HIS A 102 8.28 -12.37 2.51
CA HIS A 102 9.29 -11.82 1.59
C HIS A 102 10.68 -12.36 1.88
N PHE A 103 10.99 -12.60 3.15
CA PHE A 103 12.27 -13.14 3.64
C PHE A 103 12.06 -14.51 4.33
N PRO A 104 11.77 -15.59 3.57
CA PRO A 104 11.22 -16.82 4.13
C PRO A 104 12.29 -17.75 4.73
N HIS A 105 13.32 -17.19 5.39
CA HIS A 105 14.39 -17.97 6.01
C HIS A 105 13.88 -18.90 7.10
N PHE A 106 12.89 -18.46 7.89
CA PHE A 106 12.31 -19.30 8.95
C PHE A 106 11.52 -20.49 8.38
N GLU A 107 10.73 -20.28 7.33
CA GLU A 107 10.07 -21.40 6.65
C GLU A 107 11.08 -22.37 6.03
N THR A 108 12.12 -21.84 5.38
CA THR A 108 13.21 -22.64 4.82
C THR A 108 13.90 -23.48 5.89
N GLU A 109 14.17 -22.89 7.05
CA GLU A 109 14.76 -23.58 8.20
C GLU A 109 13.88 -24.73 8.67
N LEU A 110 12.57 -24.54 8.80
CA LEU A 110 11.64 -25.59 9.21
C LEU A 110 11.58 -26.73 8.21
N TYR A 111 11.52 -26.45 6.92
CA TYR A 111 11.57 -27.48 5.88
C TYR A 111 12.86 -28.30 5.93
N LEU A 112 14.00 -27.65 6.15
CA LEU A 112 15.30 -28.34 6.27
C LEU A 112 15.40 -29.21 7.53
N ARG A 113 14.74 -28.84 8.63
CA ARG A 113 14.69 -29.61 9.88
C ARG A 113 13.75 -30.81 9.80
N PHE A 114 12.68 -30.72 9.04
CA PHE A 114 11.64 -31.73 8.93
C PHE A 114 11.48 -32.28 7.51
N PRO A 115 12.56 -32.69 6.83
CA PRO A 115 12.55 -32.97 5.38
C PRO A 115 11.63 -34.13 4.97
N GLU A 116 11.33 -35.06 5.91
CA GLU A 116 10.50 -36.24 5.65
C GLU A 116 9.05 -36.06 6.13
N LYS A 117 8.75 -34.91 6.76
CA LYS A 117 7.45 -34.73 7.41
C LYS A 117 6.36 -34.20 6.47
N ASN A 118 6.68 -33.78 5.25
CA ASN A 118 5.73 -33.19 4.28
C ASN A 118 4.84 -32.12 4.92
N ILE A 119 5.41 -31.28 5.78
CA ILE A 119 4.69 -30.19 6.42
C ILE A 119 4.21 -29.17 5.42
N LYS A 120 3.13 -28.47 5.74
CA LYS A 120 2.63 -27.32 5.01
C LYS A 120 2.81 -26.09 5.87
N ILE A 121 3.43 -25.04 5.35
CA ILE A 121 3.60 -23.79 6.09
C ILE A 121 2.83 -22.68 5.36
N ARG A 122 2.03 -21.93 6.13
CA ARG A 122 1.27 -20.77 5.65
C ARG A 122 1.47 -19.60 6.59
N ASN A 123 1.85 -18.49 6.04
CA ASN A 123 2.06 -17.28 6.82
C ASN A 123 0.91 -16.29 6.57
N MET A 124 0.13 -16.05 7.63
CA MET A 124 -0.98 -15.10 7.71
C MET A 124 -0.63 -13.84 8.51
N GLY A 125 0.66 -13.57 8.71
CA GLY A 125 1.12 -12.32 9.33
C GLY A 125 0.70 -11.11 8.50
N ASP A 126 0.31 -10.03 9.18
CA ASP A 126 0.01 -8.75 8.56
C ASP A 126 0.38 -7.61 9.51
N GLU A 127 0.86 -6.52 8.95
CA GLU A 127 1.31 -5.37 9.71
C GLU A 127 0.17 -4.78 10.55
N GLY A 128 0.50 -4.16 11.66
CA GLY A 128 -0.46 -3.56 12.57
C GLY A 128 -1.29 -4.54 13.40
N ASN A 129 -1.13 -5.84 13.21
CA ASN A 129 -1.87 -6.86 13.94
C ASN A 129 -1.54 -6.87 15.44
N THR A 130 -2.57 -7.16 16.24
CA THR A 130 -2.49 -7.48 17.67
C THR A 130 -3.18 -8.82 17.93
N PRO A 131 -3.11 -9.40 19.11
CA PRO A 131 -3.81 -10.66 19.37
C PRO A 131 -5.30 -10.65 19.01
N GLY A 132 -6.00 -9.57 19.30
CA GLY A 132 -7.45 -9.41 19.06
C GLY A 132 -7.83 -8.69 17.78
N PHE A 133 -6.91 -7.91 17.20
CA PHE A 133 -7.13 -7.14 15.98
C PHE A 133 -6.24 -7.69 14.87
N ARG A 134 -6.84 -8.44 13.98
CA ARG A 134 -6.17 -9.05 12.82
C ARG A 134 -6.97 -8.75 11.56
N PRO A 135 -6.99 -7.48 11.16
CA PRO A 135 -7.69 -7.11 9.94
C PRO A 135 -7.05 -7.81 8.74
N HIS A 136 -7.88 -8.29 7.84
CA HIS A 136 -7.47 -8.79 6.52
C HIS A 136 -7.85 -7.74 5.46
N PRO A 137 -7.07 -7.52 4.42
CA PRO A 137 -7.43 -6.57 3.36
C PRO A 137 -8.87 -6.71 2.90
N GLY A 138 -9.56 -5.58 2.71
CA GLY A 138 -10.95 -5.51 2.23
C GLY A 138 -12.06 -5.87 3.22
N ARG A 139 -11.85 -5.80 4.46
CA ARG A 139 -12.62 -6.30 5.61
C ARG A 139 -13.99 -5.71 5.83
N ASN A 140 -14.82 -6.52 6.45
CA ASN A 140 -16.02 -6.12 7.16
C ASN A 140 -15.70 -5.89 8.66
N GLN A 141 -16.55 -5.13 9.36
CA GLN A 141 -16.32 -4.78 10.78
C GLN A 141 -16.09 -5.98 11.70
N ASP A 142 -16.78 -7.10 11.46
CA ASP A 142 -16.69 -8.26 12.33
C ASP A 142 -15.52 -9.18 11.97
N ASP A 143 -15.08 -9.16 10.71
CA ASP A 143 -14.03 -10.05 10.19
C ASP A 143 -12.62 -9.62 10.63
N GLN A 144 -12.47 -8.41 11.14
CA GLN A 144 -11.19 -7.89 11.66
C GLN A 144 -10.90 -8.32 13.10
N TYR A 145 -11.91 -8.76 13.86
CA TYR A 145 -11.73 -9.19 15.23
C TYR A 145 -11.39 -10.67 15.27
N ALA A 146 -10.29 -10.97 15.95
CA ALA A 146 -9.65 -12.27 15.85
C ALA A 146 -10.41 -13.41 16.53
N PHE A 147 -11.29 -13.07 17.46
CA PHE A 147 -12.11 -14.02 18.21
C PHE A 147 -13.35 -13.32 18.80
N PRO A 148 -14.39 -14.05 19.19
CA PRO A 148 -15.58 -13.48 19.83
C PRO A 148 -15.21 -12.70 21.10
N GLY A 149 -15.66 -11.44 21.22
CA GLY A 149 -15.35 -10.56 22.33
C GLY A 149 -14.01 -9.81 22.22
N ALA A 150 -13.25 -10.02 21.15
CA ALA A 150 -11.98 -9.32 20.95
C ALA A 150 -12.16 -7.80 20.87
N LYS A 151 -13.23 -7.35 20.23
CA LYS A 151 -13.51 -5.91 20.04
C LYS A 151 -13.47 -5.12 21.34
N GLU A 152 -14.08 -5.64 22.39
CA GLU A 152 -14.22 -4.98 23.70
C GLU A 152 -12.88 -4.89 24.43
N LEU A 153 -11.90 -5.71 24.06
CA LEU A 153 -10.54 -5.74 24.60
C LEU A 153 -9.56 -4.82 23.89
N LEU A 154 -9.97 -4.17 22.80
CA LEU A 154 -9.10 -3.32 21.99
C LEU A 154 -9.14 -1.85 22.44
N PRO A 155 -8.13 -1.03 22.09
CA PRO A 155 -8.23 0.42 22.16
C PRO A 155 -9.47 0.94 21.42
N LYS A 156 -10.08 2.01 21.93
CA LYS A 156 -11.34 2.56 21.37
C LYS A 156 -11.27 2.87 19.88
N GLU A 157 -10.13 3.31 19.40
CA GLU A 157 -9.91 3.60 17.98
C GLU A 157 -10.07 2.36 17.10
N LEU A 158 -9.64 1.19 17.57
CA LEU A 158 -9.74 -0.06 16.84
C LEU A 158 -11.13 -0.74 16.98
N GLN A 159 -11.98 -0.24 17.86
CA GLN A 159 -13.36 -0.69 18.00
C GLN A 159 -14.31 -0.09 16.96
N THR A 160 -13.87 0.98 16.28
CA THR A 160 -14.64 1.72 15.28
C THR A 160 -14.06 1.49 13.89
N ALA A 161 -14.23 0.32 13.34
CA ALA A 161 -13.79 0.13 11.98
C ALA A 161 -14.80 0.70 10.99
N SER A 162 -14.33 1.49 10.07
CA SER A 162 -15.08 1.81 8.87
C SER A 162 -14.76 0.76 7.82
N SER A 163 -15.73 0.03 7.36
CA SER A 163 -15.50 -0.95 6.33
C SER A 163 -16.53 -0.85 5.23
N PRO A 164 -16.13 -0.99 3.97
CA PRO A 164 -17.05 -1.34 2.92
C PRO A 164 -17.58 -2.74 3.18
N ALA A 165 -18.85 -2.96 2.86
CA ALA A 165 -19.48 -4.26 2.97
C ALA A 165 -18.73 -5.31 2.14
N GLY A 166 -18.53 -6.47 2.71
CA GLY A 166 -17.86 -7.62 2.08
C GLY A 166 -18.12 -8.90 2.85
N HIS A 167 -17.57 -9.99 2.36
CA HIS A 167 -17.66 -11.33 2.95
C HIS A 167 -16.25 -11.92 3.03
N PHE A 168 -15.51 -11.45 4.01
CA PHE A 168 -14.17 -11.94 4.29
C PHE A 168 -14.24 -13.05 5.33
N GLU A 169 -13.33 -14.01 5.23
CA GLU A 169 -13.19 -15.02 6.27
C GLU A 169 -12.54 -14.40 7.51
N THR A 170 -13.07 -14.78 8.67
CA THR A 170 -12.46 -14.44 9.95
C THR A 170 -11.12 -15.16 10.13
N PRO A 171 -10.25 -14.72 11.04
CA PRO A 171 -9.04 -15.46 11.37
C PRO A 171 -9.28 -16.93 11.73
N ASP A 172 -10.35 -17.25 12.46
CA ASP A 172 -10.72 -18.63 12.80
C ASP A 172 -11.09 -19.45 11.57
N GLN A 173 -11.87 -18.87 10.65
CA GLN A 173 -12.25 -19.54 9.41
C GLN A 173 -11.04 -19.80 8.51
N TRP A 174 -10.08 -18.90 8.47
CA TRP A 174 -8.81 -19.11 7.76
C TRP A 174 -7.99 -20.24 8.41
N LEU A 175 -7.82 -20.24 9.74
CA LEU A 175 -7.09 -21.29 10.45
C LEU A 175 -7.76 -22.67 10.22
N THR A 176 -9.10 -22.71 10.20
CA THR A 176 -9.87 -23.93 9.90
C THR A 176 -9.68 -24.39 8.47
N ARG A 177 -9.70 -23.46 7.51
CA ARG A 177 -9.44 -23.76 6.10
C ARG A 177 -8.05 -24.34 5.87
N LEU A 178 -7.07 -23.89 6.65
CA LEU A 178 -5.70 -24.39 6.59
C LEU A 178 -5.49 -25.66 7.39
N GLY A 179 -6.43 -26.03 8.24
CA GLY A 179 -6.30 -27.19 9.13
C GLY A 179 -5.14 -27.03 10.11
N ALA A 180 -5.05 -25.88 10.79
CA ALA A 180 -3.89 -25.54 11.60
C ALA A 180 -3.65 -26.52 12.76
N ASP A 181 -2.52 -27.24 12.72
CA ASP A 181 -2.04 -28.13 13.79
C ASP A 181 -1.12 -27.37 14.76
N THR A 182 -0.30 -26.49 14.23
CA THR A 182 0.66 -25.67 15.00
C THR A 182 0.51 -24.21 14.60
N ILE A 183 0.38 -23.31 15.58
CA ILE A 183 0.29 -21.87 15.39
C ILE A 183 1.48 -21.21 16.06
N ILE A 184 2.22 -20.38 15.29
CA ILE A 184 3.34 -19.58 15.78
C ILE A 184 2.94 -18.10 15.66
N ALA A 185 2.79 -17.42 16.81
CA ALA A 185 2.20 -16.12 16.91
C ALA A 185 3.21 -15.05 17.36
N PHE A 186 3.34 -13.98 16.57
CA PHE A 186 4.28 -12.88 16.78
C PHE A 186 3.52 -11.62 17.18
N PHE A 187 3.42 -11.33 18.49
CA PHE A 187 2.70 -10.18 19.02
C PHE A 187 3.52 -9.41 20.06
N GLY A 188 3.04 -8.23 20.40
CA GLY A 188 3.61 -7.38 21.45
C GLY A 188 4.27 -6.10 20.92
N TYR A 189 4.78 -6.08 19.69
CA TYR A 189 5.42 -4.90 19.11
C TYR A 189 4.45 -3.73 19.04
N ASN A 190 3.36 -3.86 18.31
CA ASN A 190 2.38 -2.78 18.12
C ASN A 190 1.76 -2.29 19.42
N SER A 191 1.45 -3.21 20.34
CA SER A 191 0.85 -2.88 21.62
C SER A 191 1.81 -2.12 22.54
N SER A 192 3.13 -2.32 22.41
CA SER A 192 4.13 -1.72 23.28
C SER A 192 4.22 -0.20 23.18
N PHE A 193 3.80 0.37 22.05
CA PHE A 193 3.79 1.82 21.81
C PHE A 193 2.74 2.57 22.64
N ALA A 194 1.76 1.86 23.20
CA ALA A 194 0.83 2.42 24.18
C ALA A 194 1.44 2.57 25.59
N GLY A 195 2.66 2.05 25.81
CA GLY A 195 3.41 2.21 27.03
C GLY A 195 2.85 1.43 28.24
N PRO A 196 3.36 1.72 29.46
CA PRO A 196 2.98 0.98 30.68
C PRO A 196 1.51 1.08 31.05
N ALA A 197 0.84 2.17 30.68
CA ALA A 197 -0.57 2.41 31.04
C ALA A 197 -1.54 1.43 30.37
N ASP A 198 -1.17 0.82 29.26
CA ASP A 198 -2.02 -0.09 28.49
C ASP A 198 -1.68 -1.58 28.72
N LEU A 199 -0.72 -1.86 29.58
CA LEU A 199 -0.20 -3.21 29.78
C LEU A 199 -1.25 -4.22 30.25
N ASP A 200 -2.14 -3.82 31.16
CA ASP A 200 -3.19 -4.71 31.69
C ASP A 200 -4.25 -5.04 30.63
N ARG A 201 -4.57 -4.09 29.77
CA ARG A 201 -5.42 -4.32 28.60
C ARG A 201 -4.77 -5.35 27.68
N TYR A 202 -3.48 -5.16 27.33
CA TYR A 202 -2.73 -6.11 26.51
C TYR A 202 -2.71 -7.51 27.10
N LYS A 203 -2.46 -7.65 28.44
CA LYS A 203 -2.50 -8.94 29.13
C LYS A 203 -3.87 -9.61 28.98
N SER A 204 -4.94 -8.85 29.12
CA SER A 204 -6.31 -9.34 28.99
C SER A 204 -6.63 -9.81 27.55
N GLU A 205 -6.22 -9.03 26.55
CA GLU A 205 -6.36 -9.35 25.12
C GLU A 205 -5.59 -10.63 24.77
N LEU A 206 -4.32 -10.72 25.18
CA LEU A 206 -3.46 -11.88 24.92
C LEU A 206 -3.98 -13.14 25.60
N GLN A 207 -4.44 -13.04 26.85
CA GLN A 207 -5.00 -14.18 27.57
C GLN A 207 -6.27 -14.71 26.87
N ALA A 208 -7.15 -13.80 26.45
CA ALA A 208 -8.37 -14.19 25.73
C ALA A 208 -8.02 -14.88 24.40
N PHE A 209 -7.07 -14.36 23.65
CA PHE A 209 -6.56 -14.96 22.42
C PHE A 209 -6.04 -16.39 22.65
N ILE A 210 -5.18 -16.58 23.65
CA ILE A 210 -4.61 -17.92 23.93
C ILE A 210 -5.71 -18.92 24.28
N ARG A 211 -6.62 -18.55 25.20
CA ARG A 211 -7.70 -19.41 25.66
C ARG A 211 -8.68 -19.76 24.53
N HIS A 212 -9.00 -18.77 23.70
CA HIS A 212 -9.81 -18.99 22.52
C HIS A 212 -9.13 -19.98 21.56
N THR A 213 -7.88 -19.70 21.16
CA THR A 213 -7.15 -20.55 20.23
C THR A 213 -7.00 -21.98 20.71
N LEU A 214 -6.67 -22.19 22.00
CA LEU A 214 -6.52 -23.51 22.59
C LEU A 214 -7.87 -24.19 22.96
N SER A 215 -9.00 -23.60 22.59
CA SER A 215 -10.32 -24.19 22.66
C SER A 215 -10.91 -24.53 21.28
N GLN A 216 -10.13 -24.38 20.21
CA GLN A 216 -10.60 -24.67 18.85
C GLN A 216 -9.95 -25.96 18.31
N LYS A 217 -10.64 -26.63 17.38
CA LYS A 217 -10.09 -27.73 16.58
C LYS A 217 -10.06 -27.31 15.11
N TYR A 218 -9.04 -26.57 14.73
CA TYR A 218 -8.94 -26.05 13.38
C TYR A 218 -8.73 -27.14 12.32
N ASN A 219 -8.09 -28.25 12.68
CA ASN A 219 -7.92 -29.42 11.83
C ASN A 219 -9.12 -30.40 11.91
N GLY A 220 -10.15 -30.13 12.74
CA GLY A 220 -11.32 -30.99 12.99
C GLY A 220 -11.06 -32.14 13.98
N GLU A 221 -9.83 -32.38 14.43
CA GLU A 221 -9.44 -33.52 15.25
C GLU A 221 -8.93 -33.10 16.62
N SER A 222 -7.96 -32.20 16.69
CA SER A 222 -7.25 -31.85 17.91
C SER A 222 -7.16 -30.34 18.11
N ILE A 223 -6.92 -29.92 19.36
CA ILE A 223 -6.55 -28.54 19.66
C ILE A 223 -5.14 -28.25 19.12
N PRO A 224 -4.85 -27.06 18.60
CA PRO A 224 -3.54 -26.75 18.07
C PRO A 224 -2.46 -26.65 19.15
N GLN A 225 -1.22 -26.81 18.75
CA GLN A 225 -0.06 -26.35 19.52
C GLN A 225 0.11 -24.85 19.30
N LEU A 226 0.53 -24.09 20.32
CA LEU A 226 0.69 -22.64 20.24
C LEU A 226 2.04 -22.20 20.81
N ALA A 227 2.81 -21.48 20.00
CA ALA A 227 4.00 -20.74 20.43
C ALA A 227 3.74 -19.24 20.31
N LEU A 228 4.13 -18.47 21.32
CA LEU A 228 4.15 -17.01 21.34
C LEU A 228 5.59 -16.54 21.25
N VAL A 229 5.88 -15.72 20.25
CA VAL A 229 7.20 -15.14 20.03
C VAL A 229 7.15 -13.65 20.36
N SER A 230 8.05 -13.18 21.24
CA SER A 230 8.18 -11.76 21.53
C SER A 230 8.75 -10.98 20.34
N PRO A 231 8.59 -9.64 20.30
CA PRO A 231 9.36 -8.80 19.38
C PRO A 231 10.87 -8.98 19.56
N THR A 232 11.64 -8.57 18.55
CA THR A 232 13.10 -8.41 18.65
C THR A 232 13.46 -7.12 19.37
N THR A 233 14.71 -6.99 19.82
CA THR A 233 15.26 -5.72 20.31
C THR A 233 15.42 -4.75 19.13
N VAL A 234 15.03 -3.49 19.32
CA VAL A 234 15.27 -2.40 18.36
C VAL A 234 16.75 -2.00 18.41
N GLN A 235 17.42 -2.01 17.26
CA GLN A 235 18.80 -1.55 17.13
C GLN A 235 18.86 -0.02 17.21
N ASP A 236 19.96 0.50 17.73
CA ASP A 236 20.24 1.94 17.67
C ASP A 236 20.87 2.27 16.31
N LEU A 237 20.17 3.06 15.53
CA LEU A 237 20.64 3.59 14.23
C LEU A 237 20.71 5.12 14.24
N SER A 238 20.75 5.76 15.41
CA SER A 238 20.77 7.21 15.54
C SER A 238 22.02 7.87 14.94
N ASP A 239 23.11 7.12 14.79
CA ASP A 239 24.32 7.57 14.11
C ASP A 239 24.18 7.64 12.57
N GLN A 240 23.18 6.97 12.01
CA GLN A 240 22.94 6.88 10.56
C GLN A 240 21.71 7.64 10.10
N PHE A 241 20.67 7.64 10.92
CA PHE A 241 19.35 8.18 10.58
C PHE A 241 18.78 9.00 11.72
N SER A 242 17.91 9.94 11.42
CA SER A 242 17.16 10.71 12.42
C SER A 242 15.96 9.89 12.96
N VAL A 243 16.25 8.76 13.59
CA VAL A 243 15.27 7.82 14.17
C VAL A 243 15.05 8.08 15.68
N PRO A 244 13.97 7.56 16.29
CA PRO A 244 13.72 7.68 17.72
C PRO A 244 14.76 6.97 18.58
N ASP A 245 14.88 7.40 19.83
CA ASP A 245 15.71 6.74 20.85
C ASP A 245 15.25 5.29 21.07
N SER A 246 16.10 4.34 20.65
CA SER A 246 15.87 2.91 20.77
C SER A 246 15.76 2.45 22.22
N SER A 247 16.38 3.14 23.17
CA SER A 247 16.37 2.77 24.60
C SER A 247 14.98 2.91 25.20
N ALA A 248 14.26 3.95 24.85
CA ALA A 248 12.88 4.18 25.30
C ALA A 248 11.92 3.13 24.72
N ILE A 249 12.08 2.80 23.45
CA ILE A 249 11.29 1.75 22.78
C ILE A 249 11.59 0.39 23.43
N ASN A 250 12.85 0.04 23.59
CA ASN A 250 13.28 -1.23 24.18
C ASN A 250 12.80 -1.41 25.62
N LYS A 251 12.68 -0.33 26.39
CA LYS A 251 12.11 -0.37 27.75
C LYS A 251 10.65 -0.87 27.71
N ASN A 252 9.84 -0.34 26.80
CA ASN A 252 8.47 -0.79 26.64
C ASN A 252 8.40 -2.22 26.08
N LEU A 253 9.21 -2.57 25.08
CA LEU A 253 9.30 -3.92 24.54
C LEU A 253 9.65 -4.95 25.59
N ALA A 254 10.61 -4.65 26.49
CA ALA A 254 10.96 -5.54 27.61
C ALA A 254 9.77 -5.78 28.54
N LEU A 255 8.97 -4.72 28.83
CA LEU A 255 7.79 -4.80 29.68
C LEU A 255 6.72 -5.71 29.06
N TYR A 256 6.43 -5.53 27.77
CA TYR A 256 5.44 -6.33 27.03
C TYR A 256 5.93 -7.76 26.79
N THR A 257 7.22 -7.96 26.56
CA THR A 257 7.85 -9.29 26.48
C THR A 257 7.65 -10.08 27.76
N LYS A 258 7.91 -9.45 28.92
CA LYS A 258 7.69 -10.08 30.24
C LYS A 258 6.21 -10.42 30.46
N ALA A 259 5.30 -9.53 30.11
CA ALA A 259 3.87 -9.80 30.20
C ALA A 259 3.43 -10.96 29.30
N THR A 260 3.96 -11.05 28.07
CA THR A 260 3.70 -12.17 27.16
C THR A 260 4.19 -13.48 27.76
N GLN A 261 5.39 -13.52 28.36
CA GLN A 261 5.93 -14.70 29.04
C GLN A 261 5.03 -15.16 30.20
N GLU A 262 4.61 -14.23 31.06
CA GLU A 262 3.74 -14.53 32.22
C GLU A 262 2.39 -15.11 31.76
N ILE A 263 1.76 -14.48 30.77
CA ILE A 263 0.45 -14.91 30.27
C ILE A 263 0.53 -16.24 29.49
N ALA A 264 1.59 -16.44 28.69
CA ALA A 264 1.84 -17.71 28.01
C ALA A 264 1.96 -18.88 29.01
N ALA A 265 2.80 -18.71 30.04
CA ALA A 265 3.00 -19.71 31.08
C ALA A 265 1.70 -20.02 31.84
N ALA A 266 0.92 -18.99 32.18
CA ALA A 266 -0.34 -19.13 32.90
C ALA A 266 -1.45 -19.82 32.09
N ASN A 267 -1.32 -19.94 30.76
CA ASN A 267 -2.35 -20.51 29.89
C ASN A 267 -1.86 -21.72 29.06
N GLY A 268 -0.62 -22.20 29.29
CA GLY A 268 -0.10 -23.43 28.66
C GLY A 268 0.39 -23.25 27.21
N ALA A 269 0.75 -22.05 26.79
CA ALA A 269 1.40 -21.79 25.51
C ALA A 269 2.93 -21.75 25.66
N LEU A 270 3.67 -22.20 24.65
CA LEU A 270 5.12 -22.04 24.58
C LEU A 270 5.45 -20.55 24.41
N PHE A 271 6.50 -20.08 25.11
CA PHE A 271 7.01 -18.72 24.95
C PHE A 271 8.44 -18.73 24.44
N VAL A 272 8.71 -17.92 23.42
CA VAL A 272 10.03 -17.71 22.79
C VAL A 272 10.48 -16.27 23.01
N ASN A 273 11.61 -16.09 23.66
CA ASN A 273 12.12 -14.76 24.00
C ASN A 273 13.07 -14.21 22.92
N ALA A 274 12.52 -13.81 21.78
CA ALA A 274 13.30 -13.21 20.70
C ALA A 274 13.93 -11.87 21.13
N PHE A 275 13.28 -11.10 22.02
CA PHE A 275 13.82 -9.84 22.57
C PHE A 275 15.19 -10.06 23.23
N SER A 276 15.29 -11.02 24.14
CA SER A 276 16.58 -11.30 24.78
C SER A 276 17.58 -11.93 23.81
N GLY A 277 17.12 -12.78 22.91
CA GLY A 277 17.96 -13.44 21.91
C GLY A 277 18.62 -12.49 20.91
N THR A 278 18.02 -11.32 20.67
CA THR A 278 18.54 -10.33 19.72
C THR A 278 19.23 -9.13 20.37
N LYS A 279 19.26 -9.06 21.69
CA LYS A 279 19.77 -7.89 22.43
C LYS A 279 21.23 -7.53 22.13
N SER A 280 22.06 -8.53 21.79
CA SER A 280 23.47 -8.33 21.47
C SER A 280 23.74 -8.22 19.96
N TRP A 281 22.69 -8.14 19.15
CA TRP A 281 22.85 -8.05 17.71
C TRP A 281 23.37 -6.67 17.28
N SER A 282 24.28 -6.68 16.32
CA SER A 282 24.86 -5.49 15.71
C SER A 282 25.13 -5.75 14.24
N GLY A 283 25.40 -4.71 13.49
CA GLY A 283 25.60 -4.73 12.04
C GLY A 283 24.30 -4.41 11.30
N ASP A 284 24.35 -4.49 9.98
CA ASP A 284 23.23 -4.21 9.08
C ASP A 284 22.22 -5.36 9.08
N LEU A 285 21.30 -5.34 10.03
CA LEU A 285 20.27 -6.37 10.22
C LEU A 285 18.85 -5.82 10.16
N THR A 286 18.71 -4.48 10.11
CA THR A 286 17.41 -3.82 10.12
C THR A 286 17.38 -2.63 9.17
N ILE A 287 16.16 -2.27 8.69
CA ILE A 287 15.93 -1.12 7.82
C ILE A 287 15.91 0.21 8.60
N ASP A 288 15.35 0.18 9.82
CA ASP A 288 15.07 1.38 10.62
C ASP A 288 15.39 1.18 12.12
N GLY A 289 16.02 0.06 12.45
CA GLY A 289 16.26 -0.40 13.81
C GLY A 289 15.26 -1.44 14.29
N ALA A 290 14.02 -1.41 13.82
CA ALA A 290 12.94 -2.33 14.22
C ALA A 290 12.61 -3.38 13.17
N LEU A 291 12.52 -2.99 11.91
CA LEU A 291 12.17 -3.86 10.79
C LEU A 291 13.40 -4.62 10.31
N LEU A 292 13.42 -5.92 10.50
CA LEU A 292 14.51 -6.77 10.02
C LEU A 292 14.59 -6.73 8.48
N ASN A 293 15.82 -6.69 7.97
CA ASN A 293 16.14 -6.91 6.56
C ASN A 293 16.40 -8.43 6.31
N ASP A 294 16.80 -8.79 5.10
CA ASP A 294 17.07 -10.19 4.72
C ASP A 294 18.08 -10.85 5.63
N ALA A 295 19.21 -10.19 5.91
CA ALA A 295 20.27 -10.68 6.79
C ALA A 295 19.77 -10.88 8.24
N GLY A 296 18.91 -9.95 8.71
CA GLY A 296 18.26 -10.06 10.01
C GLY A 296 17.38 -11.31 10.11
N TYR A 297 16.54 -11.58 9.11
CA TYR A 297 15.71 -12.79 9.06
C TYR A 297 16.53 -14.06 8.88
N GLN A 298 17.60 -14.03 8.09
CA GLN A 298 18.53 -15.17 7.97
C GLN A 298 19.16 -15.55 9.32
N LYS A 299 19.55 -14.56 10.12
CA LYS A 299 20.12 -14.76 11.46
C LYS A 299 19.07 -15.20 12.49
N LEU A 300 17.83 -14.69 12.37
CA LEU A 300 16.73 -15.00 13.28
C LEU A 300 16.20 -16.43 13.12
N ALA A 301 16.14 -16.94 11.90
CA ALA A 301 15.47 -18.19 11.55
C ALA A 301 15.95 -19.41 12.37
N PRO A 302 17.27 -19.73 12.46
CA PRO A 302 17.73 -20.87 13.24
C PRO A 302 17.47 -20.70 14.75
N MET A 303 17.56 -19.47 15.27
CA MET A 303 17.26 -19.20 16.68
C MET A 303 15.80 -19.51 17.01
N LEU A 304 14.86 -19.04 16.21
CA LEU A 304 13.44 -19.34 16.42
C LEU A 304 13.15 -20.83 16.31
N ALA A 305 13.75 -21.50 15.33
CA ALA A 305 13.52 -22.91 15.13
C ALA A 305 14.10 -23.77 16.29
N ASP A 306 15.25 -23.37 16.85
CA ASP A 306 15.84 -24.01 18.04
C ASP A 306 14.95 -23.84 19.27
N GLU A 307 14.44 -22.64 19.51
CA GLU A 307 13.62 -22.33 20.69
C GLU A 307 12.23 -22.97 20.62
N ILE A 308 11.68 -23.14 19.41
CA ILE A 308 10.31 -23.67 19.23
C ILE A 308 10.32 -25.22 19.16
N PHE A 309 11.27 -25.80 18.43
CA PHE A 309 11.25 -27.22 18.07
C PHE A 309 12.48 -28.00 18.57
N GLY A 310 13.35 -27.36 19.34
CA GLY A 310 14.63 -27.93 19.76
C GLY A 310 15.66 -27.93 18.64
N LYS A 311 16.92 -28.24 19.03
CA LYS A 311 18.05 -28.28 18.09
C LYS A 311 17.87 -29.39 17.06
N GLY A 312 17.95 -29.07 15.79
CA GLY A 312 17.86 -30.01 14.67
C GLY A 312 19.14 -30.08 13.86
N LYS A 313 19.33 -31.20 13.14
CA LYS A 313 20.38 -31.31 12.11
C LYS A 313 19.78 -30.98 10.76
N ILE A 314 20.42 -30.08 10.03
CA ILE A 314 20.00 -29.68 8.69
C ILE A 314 21.05 -29.98 7.64
N LYS A 315 20.62 -30.10 6.38
CA LYS A 315 21.52 -30.28 5.23
C LYS A 315 21.73 -28.90 4.59
N GLU A 316 22.74 -28.15 5.02
CA GLU A 316 22.99 -26.77 4.55
C GLU A 316 23.14 -26.65 3.03
N ASN A 317 23.70 -27.66 2.37
CA ASN A 317 23.86 -27.67 0.92
C ASN A 317 22.55 -27.66 0.16
N LYS A 318 21.41 -27.92 0.82
CA LYS A 318 20.07 -27.81 0.21
C LYS A 318 19.41 -26.47 0.45
N ARG A 319 19.93 -25.63 1.35
CA ARG A 319 19.30 -24.35 1.72
C ARG A 319 18.99 -23.46 0.51
N PRO A 320 19.91 -23.19 -0.44
CA PRO A 320 19.61 -22.31 -1.56
C PRO A 320 18.42 -22.80 -2.42
N SER A 321 18.42 -24.09 -2.76
CA SER A 321 17.34 -24.65 -3.60
C SER A 321 15.98 -24.72 -2.88
N VAL A 322 15.99 -25.04 -1.58
CA VAL A 322 14.76 -25.05 -0.77
C VAL A 322 14.26 -23.62 -0.58
N HIS A 323 15.14 -22.67 -0.30
CA HIS A 323 14.77 -21.25 -0.17
C HIS A 323 14.11 -20.72 -1.45
N THR A 324 14.69 -20.95 -2.61
CA THR A 324 14.09 -20.58 -3.91
C THR A 324 12.69 -21.17 -4.09
N ALA A 325 12.51 -22.46 -3.75
CA ALA A 325 11.20 -23.10 -3.84
C ALA A 325 10.17 -22.51 -2.85
N VAL A 326 10.63 -22.09 -1.67
CA VAL A 326 9.76 -21.42 -0.66
C VAL A 326 9.37 -20.02 -1.14
N VAL A 327 10.29 -19.23 -1.70
CA VAL A 327 9.99 -17.92 -2.31
C VAL A 327 8.91 -18.06 -3.39
N GLU A 328 9.04 -19.07 -4.26
CA GLU A 328 8.05 -19.35 -5.31
C GLU A 328 6.68 -19.76 -4.71
N LYS A 329 6.67 -20.55 -3.64
CA LYS A 329 5.44 -20.90 -2.92
C LYS A 329 4.80 -19.67 -2.26
N ASN A 330 5.58 -18.79 -1.65
CA ASN A 330 5.06 -17.60 -0.98
C ASN A 330 4.45 -16.60 -1.96
N PHE A 331 5.04 -16.42 -3.14
CA PHE A 331 4.41 -15.62 -4.19
C PHE A 331 2.99 -16.13 -4.51
N MET A 332 2.82 -17.43 -4.73
CA MET A 332 1.50 -18.00 -5.05
C MET A 332 0.56 -17.96 -3.84
N TRP A 333 1.09 -18.17 -2.62
CA TRP A 333 0.32 -18.09 -1.38
C TRP A 333 -0.23 -16.67 -1.15
N LEU A 334 0.55 -15.63 -1.36
CA LEU A 334 0.11 -14.24 -1.21
C LEU A 334 -1.01 -13.90 -2.21
N ASN A 335 -0.96 -14.40 -3.44
CA ASN A 335 -2.04 -14.25 -4.40
C ASN A 335 -3.34 -15.00 -4.00
N ASN A 336 -3.29 -15.89 -3.00
CA ASN A 336 -4.47 -16.52 -2.42
C ASN A 336 -4.91 -15.86 -1.11
N PHE A 337 -4.00 -15.40 -0.27
CA PHE A 337 -4.29 -14.84 1.05
C PHE A 337 -4.50 -13.32 1.00
N LYS A 338 -3.54 -12.57 0.46
CA LYS A 338 -3.65 -11.12 0.21
C LYS A 338 -4.00 -10.89 -1.27
N VAL A 339 -5.22 -11.27 -1.65
CA VAL A 339 -5.65 -11.24 -3.06
C VAL A 339 -5.64 -9.81 -3.59
N PRO A 340 -4.80 -9.45 -4.55
CA PRO A 340 -4.88 -8.15 -5.20
C PRO A 340 -6.28 -7.94 -5.80
N ASN A 341 -6.81 -6.71 -5.75
CA ASN A 341 -8.19 -6.44 -6.15
C ASN A 341 -9.27 -7.24 -5.37
N GLY A 342 -8.99 -7.63 -4.14
CA GLY A 342 -9.89 -8.45 -3.33
C GLY A 342 -11.29 -7.86 -3.11
N VAL A 343 -11.45 -6.53 -3.29
CA VAL A 343 -12.78 -5.87 -3.30
C VAL A 343 -13.74 -6.48 -4.33
N HIS A 344 -13.23 -7.06 -5.40
CA HIS A 344 -13.98 -7.78 -6.42
C HIS A 344 -14.15 -9.27 -6.08
N VAL A 345 -13.33 -9.81 -5.19
CA VAL A 345 -13.32 -11.22 -4.80
C VAL A 345 -14.22 -11.46 -3.59
N TYR A 346 -14.02 -10.71 -2.55
CA TYR A 346 -14.70 -10.83 -1.26
C TYR A 346 -15.61 -9.65 -0.94
N GLY A 347 -15.33 -8.49 -1.54
CA GLY A 347 -15.92 -7.22 -1.17
C GLY A 347 -17.21 -6.87 -1.91
N ARG A 348 -17.60 -5.64 -1.70
CA ARG A 348 -18.86 -5.07 -2.23
C ARG A 348 -18.97 -5.08 -3.76
N ARG A 349 -17.85 -5.23 -4.48
CA ARG A 349 -17.80 -5.25 -5.94
C ARG A 349 -17.77 -6.65 -6.55
N TYR A 350 -17.91 -7.67 -5.74
CA TYR A 350 -17.98 -9.05 -6.23
C TYR A 350 -19.06 -9.23 -7.31
N ASN A 351 -20.26 -8.66 -7.10
CA ASN A 351 -21.32 -8.66 -8.10
C ASN A 351 -21.28 -7.43 -9.02
N PRO A 352 -21.59 -7.57 -10.32
CA PRO A 352 -22.08 -8.78 -11.01
C PRO A 352 -20.99 -9.67 -11.62
N PHE A 353 -19.73 -9.27 -11.62
CA PHE A 353 -18.68 -9.88 -12.45
C PHE A 353 -17.84 -10.94 -11.73
N GLY A 354 -17.76 -10.86 -10.41
CA GLY A 354 -16.95 -11.77 -9.60
C GLY A 354 -17.34 -13.24 -9.73
N PRO A 355 -18.65 -13.61 -9.74
CA PRO A 355 -19.08 -15.00 -9.79
C PRO A 355 -18.55 -15.78 -11.00
N ASP A 356 -18.35 -15.14 -12.13
CA ASP A 356 -17.87 -15.78 -13.36
C ASP A 356 -16.34 -15.95 -13.40
N ASN A 357 -15.63 -15.31 -12.47
CA ASN A 357 -14.19 -15.15 -12.57
C ASN A 357 -13.45 -15.68 -11.32
N TYR A 358 -13.64 -15.07 -10.17
CA TYR A 358 -12.78 -15.28 -9.00
C TYR A 358 -12.88 -16.64 -8.32
N PRO A 359 -14.05 -17.38 -8.30
CA PRO A 359 -14.08 -18.73 -7.76
C PRO A 359 -13.09 -19.66 -8.42
N PHE A 360 -12.95 -19.54 -9.74
CA PHE A 360 -12.06 -20.37 -10.53
C PHE A 360 -10.60 -19.96 -10.33
N GLU A 361 -10.33 -18.65 -10.28
CA GLU A 361 -8.98 -18.14 -10.02
C GLU A 361 -8.49 -18.58 -8.64
N LEU A 362 -9.27 -18.39 -7.58
CA LEU A 362 -8.89 -18.84 -6.24
C LEU A 362 -8.68 -20.35 -6.16
N LYS A 363 -9.53 -21.14 -6.83
CA LYS A 363 -9.35 -22.59 -6.87
C LYS A 363 -8.04 -22.96 -7.56
N LYS A 364 -7.73 -22.33 -8.71
CA LYS A 364 -6.48 -22.54 -9.43
C LYS A 364 -5.27 -22.15 -8.59
N THR A 365 -5.30 -20.97 -7.96
CA THR A 365 -4.23 -20.48 -7.09
C THR A 365 -3.92 -21.45 -5.95
N ARG A 366 -4.96 -22.03 -5.33
CA ARG A 366 -4.78 -23.05 -4.26
C ARG A 366 -4.15 -24.33 -4.79
N GLN A 367 -4.53 -24.79 -5.98
CA GLN A 367 -3.91 -25.96 -6.61
C GLN A 367 -2.45 -25.68 -6.95
N MET A 368 -2.14 -24.50 -7.49
CA MET A 368 -0.78 -24.07 -7.79
C MET A 368 0.08 -23.92 -6.51
N THR A 369 -0.51 -23.42 -5.41
CA THR A 369 0.17 -23.38 -4.10
C THR A 369 0.48 -24.80 -3.60
N ALA A 370 -0.44 -25.74 -3.75
CA ALA A 370 -0.22 -27.14 -3.35
C ALA A 370 0.85 -27.83 -4.22
N ASN A 371 0.93 -27.51 -5.52
CA ASN A 371 2.02 -28.00 -6.39
C ASN A 371 3.38 -27.51 -5.89
N ARG A 372 3.45 -26.30 -5.36
CA ARG A 372 4.68 -25.72 -4.79
C ARG A 372 5.09 -26.38 -3.48
N ASP A 373 4.12 -26.79 -2.64
CA ASP A 373 4.42 -27.66 -1.49
C ASP A 373 5.09 -28.97 -1.94
N GLN A 374 4.57 -29.61 -2.99
CA GLN A 374 5.15 -30.83 -3.54
C GLN A 374 6.54 -30.60 -4.13
N ALA A 375 6.76 -29.45 -4.80
CA ALA A 375 8.07 -29.08 -5.32
C ALA A 375 9.10 -28.92 -4.18
N ILE A 376 8.71 -28.29 -3.06
CA ILE A 376 9.58 -28.18 -1.86
C ILE A 376 9.92 -29.57 -1.31
N TRP A 377 8.94 -30.46 -1.14
CA TRP A 377 9.17 -31.81 -0.63
C TRP A 377 10.06 -32.63 -1.56
N ALA A 378 9.85 -32.54 -2.87
CA ALA A 378 10.71 -33.20 -3.86
C ALA A 378 12.16 -32.68 -3.79
N THR A 379 12.34 -31.34 -3.67
CA THR A 379 13.67 -30.72 -3.51
C THR A 379 14.38 -31.22 -2.26
N LEU A 380 13.67 -31.33 -1.14
CA LEU A 380 14.20 -31.88 0.10
C LEU A 380 14.64 -33.33 -0.04
N GLN A 381 13.91 -34.12 -0.82
CA GLN A 381 14.23 -35.54 -1.09
C GLN A 381 15.24 -35.72 -2.22
N GLY A 382 15.65 -34.65 -2.92
CA GLY A 382 16.56 -34.74 -4.07
C GLY A 382 15.91 -35.36 -5.30
N LYS A 383 14.59 -35.26 -5.41
CA LYS A 383 13.80 -35.76 -6.55
C LYS A 383 13.50 -34.63 -7.51
N PRO A 384 13.48 -34.89 -8.84
CA PRO A 384 13.01 -33.90 -9.80
C PRO A 384 11.50 -33.65 -9.63
N PHE A 385 11.09 -32.41 -9.84
CA PHE A 385 9.67 -32.02 -9.88
C PHE A 385 9.46 -31.01 -11.00
N ASP A 386 8.62 -31.36 -11.96
CA ASP A 386 8.25 -30.45 -13.06
C ASP A 386 7.04 -29.62 -12.63
N LEU A 387 7.31 -28.41 -12.12
CA LEU A 387 6.29 -27.47 -11.66
C LEU A 387 5.38 -26.98 -12.79
N VAL A 388 5.93 -26.80 -14.00
CA VAL A 388 5.16 -26.36 -15.18
C VAL A 388 4.16 -27.44 -15.58
N ALA A 389 4.59 -28.69 -15.67
CA ALA A 389 3.72 -29.81 -15.94
C ALA A 389 2.69 -30.07 -14.83
N ALA A 390 3.02 -29.77 -13.57
CA ALA A 390 2.07 -29.85 -12.47
C ALA A 390 1.01 -28.74 -12.55
N ASP A 391 1.43 -27.51 -12.83
CA ASP A 391 0.52 -26.36 -12.94
C ASP A 391 -0.39 -26.46 -14.17
N SER A 392 0.06 -27.06 -15.27
CA SER A 392 -0.78 -27.32 -16.46
C SER A 392 -1.95 -28.26 -16.19
N LYS A 393 -1.86 -29.09 -15.13
CA LYS A 393 -2.94 -30.00 -14.70
C LYS A 393 -3.94 -29.37 -13.74
N THR A 394 -3.72 -28.12 -13.32
CA THR A 394 -4.70 -27.39 -12.50
C THR A 394 -5.94 -27.07 -13.32
N ILE A 395 -7.02 -26.67 -12.66
CA ILE A 395 -8.26 -26.36 -13.39
C ILE A 395 -8.00 -25.34 -14.50
N GLU A 396 -8.63 -25.55 -15.62
CA GLU A 396 -8.70 -24.56 -16.69
C GLU A 396 -9.62 -23.41 -16.25
N LEU A 397 -9.18 -22.18 -16.55
CA LEU A 397 -9.98 -20.99 -16.26
C LEU A 397 -10.99 -20.79 -17.38
N PRO A 398 -12.29 -20.70 -17.08
CA PRO A 398 -13.31 -20.51 -18.11
C PRO A 398 -13.10 -19.14 -18.80
N PRO A 399 -13.43 -19.04 -20.11
CA PRO A 399 -13.33 -17.77 -20.83
C PRO A 399 -14.25 -16.72 -20.21
N VAL A 400 -13.77 -15.48 -20.17
CA VAL A 400 -14.51 -14.33 -19.64
C VAL A 400 -14.89 -13.42 -20.79
N LYS A 401 -16.16 -13.03 -20.87
CA LYS A 401 -16.62 -12.05 -21.86
C LYS A 401 -16.18 -10.66 -21.41
N SER A 402 -15.71 -9.85 -22.36
CA SER A 402 -15.49 -8.44 -22.10
C SER A 402 -16.80 -7.78 -21.69
N ASN A 403 -16.71 -6.90 -20.71
CA ASN A 403 -17.78 -6.00 -20.34
C ASN A 403 -17.54 -4.57 -20.83
N TYR A 404 -16.48 -4.35 -21.57
CA TYR A 404 -16.26 -3.10 -22.27
C TYR A 404 -17.40 -2.83 -23.28
N ARG A 405 -17.91 -1.61 -23.21
CA ARG A 405 -18.92 -1.10 -24.13
C ARG A 405 -18.45 0.24 -24.63
N PRO A 406 -17.96 0.33 -25.87
CA PRO A 406 -17.55 1.59 -26.43
C PRO A 406 -18.71 2.58 -26.46
N SER A 407 -18.42 3.82 -26.17
CA SER A 407 -19.36 4.92 -26.28
C SER A 407 -19.48 5.35 -27.75
N GLY A 408 -20.26 4.65 -28.53
CA GLY A 408 -20.49 5.02 -29.93
C GLY A 408 -21.50 4.11 -30.60
N LYS A 409 -22.12 4.58 -31.68
CA LYS A 409 -23.16 3.85 -32.41
C LYS A 409 -22.66 2.54 -33.04
N ASN A 410 -21.35 2.40 -33.25
CA ASN A 410 -20.76 1.28 -33.99
C ASN A 410 -19.99 0.26 -33.12
N GLY A 411 -19.94 0.43 -31.82
CA GLY A 411 -19.44 -0.61 -30.92
C GLY A 411 -17.93 -0.86 -30.88
N THR A 412 -17.14 -0.16 -31.69
CA THR A 412 -15.68 -0.24 -31.73
C THR A 412 -15.05 1.12 -31.57
N VAL A 413 -13.94 1.18 -30.83
CA VAL A 413 -13.06 2.34 -30.77
C VAL A 413 -11.79 1.94 -31.48
N ASP A 414 -11.48 2.60 -32.60
CA ASP A 414 -10.26 2.34 -33.34
C ASP A 414 -9.06 2.80 -32.51
N TYR A 415 -8.07 1.93 -32.41
CA TYR A 415 -6.78 2.27 -31.81
C TYR A 415 -5.99 3.11 -32.83
N LEU A 416 -5.53 4.27 -32.40
CA LEU A 416 -4.72 5.17 -33.22
C LEU A 416 -3.26 5.06 -32.75
N GLU A 417 -2.35 4.86 -33.69
CA GLU A 417 -0.91 4.97 -33.43
C GLU A 417 -0.54 6.39 -33.03
N GLY A 418 0.59 6.56 -32.33
CA GLY A 418 0.99 7.82 -31.70
C GLY A 418 0.91 9.03 -32.63
N GLU A 419 1.49 8.95 -33.83
CA GLU A 419 1.52 10.04 -34.79
C GLU A 419 0.12 10.39 -35.33
N VAL A 420 -0.78 9.40 -35.42
CA VAL A 420 -2.18 9.64 -35.83
C VAL A 420 -2.99 10.20 -34.64
N ALA A 421 -2.73 9.70 -33.44
CA ALA A 421 -3.38 10.18 -32.20
C ALA A 421 -3.04 11.64 -31.92
N GLU A 422 -1.79 12.04 -32.13
CA GLU A 422 -1.32 13.44 -32.03
C GLU A 422 -2.17 14.39 -32.87
N THR A 423 -2.47 14.03 -34.12
CA THR A 423 -3.32 14.84 -35.02
C THR A 423 -4.76 15.06 -34.50
N LYS A 424 -5.18 14.32 -33.47
CA LYS A 424 -6.50 14.46 -32.85
C LYS A 424 -6.50 15.40 -31.65
N ILE A 425 -5.34 15.91 -31.26
CA ILE A 425 -5.19 16.81 -30.12
C ILE A 425 -5.24 18.26 -30.62
N ALA A 426 -6.04 19.06 -29.99
CA ALA A 426 -6.12 20.51 -30.23
C ALA A 426 -5.57 21.26 -29.02
N THR A 427 -4.79 22.30 -29.27
CA THR A 427 -4.22 23.22 -28.28
C THR A 427 -4.70 24.66 -28.54
N PRO A 428 -4.66 25.58 -27.57
CA PRO A 428 -4.86 27.01 -27.79
C PRO A 428 -3.78 27.61 -28.71
N GLU A 429 -4.06 28.79 -29.22
CA GLU A 429 -3.06 29.56 -29.97
C GLU A 429 -1.81 29.83 -29.11
N GLY A 430 -0.64 29.65 -29.70
CA GLY A 430 0.66 29.80 -29.02
C GLY A 430 1.20 28.54 -28.35
N TYR A 431 0.40 27.46 -28.29
CA TYR A 431 0.85 26.16 -27.75
C TYR A 431 0.97 25.12 -28.88
N LYS A 432 1.97 24.27 -28.73
CA LYS A 432 2.23 23.11 -29.61
C LYS A 432 2.27 21.84 -28.76
N ILE A 433 1.88 20.72 -29.32
CA ILE A 433 2.05 19.39 -28.74
C ILE A 433 2.71 18.49 -29.78
N ASP A 434 3.68 17.72 -29.34
CA ASP A 434 4.45 16.80 -30.18
C ASP A 434 4.52 15.43 -29.49
N LEU A 435 4.67 14.36 -30.30
CA LEU A 435 4.83 13.01 -29.81
C LEU A 435 6.29 12.77 -29.40
N PHE A 436 6.55 12.60 -28.11
CA PHE A 436 7.90 12.29 -27.60
C PHE A 436 8.26 10.81 -27.75
N ALA A 437 7.37 9.90 -27.35
CA ALA A 437 7.57 8.44 -27.43
C ALA A 437 6.25 7.72 -27.56
N SER A 438 6.28 6.57 -28.24
CA SER A 438 5.13 5.67 -28.36
C SER A 438 5.55 4.21 -28.32
N GLU A 439 4.61 3.32 -28.06
CA GLU A 439 4.82 1.87 -28.07
C GLU A 439 5.15 1.31 -29.47
N LYS A 440 4.96 2.07 -30.53
CA LYS A 440 5.37 1.71 -31.88
C LYS A 440 6.90 1.69 -32.02
N THR A 441 7.56 2.71 -31.45
CA THR A 441 9.03 2.80 -31.42
C THR A 441 9.59 2.02 -30.24
N PHE A 442 8.92 2.08 -29.08
CA PHE A 442 9.35 1.47 -27.83
C PHE A 442 8.28 0.49 -27.29
N PRO A 443 8.29 -0.77 -27.71
CA PRO A 443 7.23 -1.74 -27.38
C PRO A 443 7.05 -2.04 -25.89
N ASP A 444 7.98 -1.63 -25.04
CA ASP A 444 7.87 -1.76 -23.58
C ASP A 444 7.05 -0.63 -22.93
N LEU A 445 6.82 0.47 -23.64
CA LEU A 445 6.01 1.59 -23.17
C LEU A 445 4.52 1.24 -23.22
N LYS A 446 4.08 0.36 -22.29
CA LYS A 446 2.70 -0.12 -22.23
C LYS A 446 2.02 0.36 -20.95
N ASN A 447 0.83 0.97 -21.09
CA ASN A 447 0.07 1.47 -19.95
C ASN A 447 0.91 2.35 -19.00
N PRO A 448 1.48 3.47 -19.48
CA PRO A 448 2.23 4.39 -18.63
C PRO A 448 1.32 5.00 -17.55
N VAL A 449 1.84 5.21 -16.36
CA VAL A 449 1.05 5.62 -15.18
C VAL A 449 1.57 6.87 -14.55
N GLN A 450 2.84 6.92 -14.21
CA GLN A 450 3.51 8.08 -13.64
C GLN A 450 4.80 8.37 -14.40
N ILE A 451 5.10 9.64 -14.53
CA ILE A 451 6.34 10.16 -15.12
C ILE A 451 7.07 11.04 -14.13
N ALA A 452 8.38 11.13 -14.28
CA ALA A 452 9.24 12.04 -13.53
C ALA A 452 10.53 12.29 -14.32
N PHE A 453 11.29 13.30 -13.94
CA PHE A 453 12.60 13.59 -14.53
C PHE A 453 13.73 13.42 -13.53
N ASP A 454 14.83 12.84 -13.95
CA ASP A 454 16.04 12.80 -13.15
C ASP A 454 16.90 14.07 -13.33
N ASN A 455 17.98 14.18 -12.56
CA ASN A 455 18.91 15.31 -12.62
C ASN A 455 19.78 15.38 -13.88
N LYS A 456 19.66 14.37 -14.76
CA LYS A 456 20.27 14.38 -16.10
C LYS A 456 19.29 14.86 -17.17
N GLY A 457 18.04 15.16 -16.80
CA GLY A 457 16.96 15.56 -17.72
C GLY A 457 16.30 14.39 -18.45
N ARG A 458 16.50 13.16 -18.01
CA ARG A 458 15.92 11.97 -18.62
C ARG A 458 14.53 11.71 -18.09
N LEU A 459 13.60 11.32 -18.95
CA LEU A 459 12.25 10.96 -18.59
C LEU A 459 12.18 9.53 -18.03
N TRP A 460 11.66 9.40 -16.84
CA TRP A 460 11.34 8.12 -16.22
C TRP A 460 9.83 7.83 -16.29
N VAL A 461 9.49 6.58 -16.60
CA VAL A 461 8.09 6.17 -16.80
C VAL A 461 7.82 4.84 -16.12
N SER A 462 6.83 4.78 -15.22
CA SER A 462 6.32 3.51 -14.73
C SER A 462 5.23 2.96 -15.65
N THR A 463 5.24 1.66 -15.90
CA THR A 463 4.27 0.97 -16.75
C THR A 463 3.56 -0.14 -16.01
N MET A 464 2.29 -0.44 -16.38
CA MET A 464 1.46 -1.45 -15.70
C MET A 464 0.78 -2.38 -16.71
N GLU A 465 1.54 -3.23 -17.39
CA GLU A 465 0.98 -4.24 -18.31
C GLU A 465 0.10 -5.26 -17.57
N SER A 466 0.45 -5.59 -16.31
CA SER A 466 -0.29 -6.54 -15.47
C SER A 466 -1.58 -6.00 -14.87
N TYR A 467 -1.90 -4.70 -15.04
CA TYR A 467 -3.11 -4.10 -14.47
C TYR A 467 -4.40 -4.84 -14.88
N PRO A 468 -5.37 -5.08 -13.96
CA PRO A 468 -5.48 -4.63 -12.57
C PRO A 468 -4.70 -5.48 -11.55
N HIS A 469 -4.18 -6.62 -11.91
CA HIS A 469 -3.33 -7.49 -11.08
C HIS A 469 -2.79 -8.66 -11.90
N TYR A 470 -1.84 -9.38 -11.32
CA TYR A 470 -1.30 -10.62 -11.87
C TYR A 470 -2.42 -11.58 -12.31
N ARG A 471 -2.34 -12.06 -13.52
CA ARG A 471 -3.29 -13.05 -14.07
C ARG A 471 -2.82 -14.46 -13.70
N ILE A 472 -3.64 -15.13 -12.89
CA ILE A 472 -3.30 -16.45 -12.35
C ILE A 472 -3.07 -17.47 -13.46
N GLY A 473 -1.90 -18.09 -13.45
CA GLY A 473 -1.45 -19.07 -14.44
C GLY A 473 -0.52 -18.52 -15.52
N ASP A 474 -0.34 -17.20 -15.57
CA ASP A 474 0.69 -16.57 -16.41
C ASP A 474 2.08 -16.64 -15.77
N ALA A 475 3.09 -16.21 -16.50
CA ALA A 475 4.39 -15.89 -15.93
C ALA A 475 4.27 -14.81 -14.87
N ARG A 476 5.28 -14.65 -14.02
CA ARG A 476 5.33 -13.56 -13.04
C ARG A 476 5.15 -12.21 -13.73
N PRO A 477 4.56 -11.21 -13.05
CA PRO A 477 4.45 -9.86 -13.60
C PRO A 477 5.79 -9.31 -14.05
N LYS A 478 5.73 -8.48 -15.08
CA LYS A 478 6.89 -7.84 -15.69
C LYS A 478 6.58 -6.37 -16.01
N ASP A 479 5.87 -5.73 -15.11
CA ASP A 479 5.70 -4.28 -15.18
C ASP A 479 7.06 -3.60 -15.04
N LYS A 480 7.23 -2.44 -15.64
CA LYS A 480 8.56 -1.86 -15.84
C LYS A 480 8.66 -0.45 -15.26
N LEU A 481 9.90 -0.09 -14.98
CA LEU A 481 10.33 1.29 -14.83
C LEU A 481 11.33 1.55 -15.96
N LEU A 482 10.99 2.50 -16.84
CA LEU A 482 11.71 2.81 -18.07
C LEU A 482 12.36 4.19 -17.95
N ILE A 483 13.50 4.37 -18.65
CA ILE A 483 14.17 5.65 -18.82
C ILE A 483 14.23 5.96 -20.31
N PHE A 484 13.87 7.17 -20.69
CA PHE A 484 13.95 7.67 -22.06
C PHE A 484 14.93 8.83 -22.16
N GLU A 485 15.69 8.84 -23.24
CA GLU A 485 16.66 9.89 -23.58
C GLU A 485 16.37 10.40 -25.00
N ASP A 486 16.32 11.72 -25.14
CA ASP A 486 16.43 12.45 -26.40
C ASP A 486 17.89 12.89 -26.51
N THR A 487 18.66 12.23 -27.38
CA THR A 487 20.12 12.37 -27.41
C THR A 487 20.59 13.45 -28.37
N ASP A 488 19.73 13.88 -29.30
CA ASP A 488 20.04 14.94 -30.30
C ASP A 488 19.21 16.21 -30.09
N ASN A 489 18.34 16.22 -29.07
CA ASN A 489 17.48 17.33 -28.66
C ASN A 489 16.49 17.76 -29.76
N ASP A 490 15.91 16.81 -30.48
CA ASP A 490 14.89 17.07 -31.48
C ASP A 490 13.45 17.04 -30.92
N GLY A 491 13.29 16.68 -29.65
CA GLY A 491 12.01 16.54 -28.96
C GLY A 491 11.38 15.16 -29.10
N VAL A 492 12.12 14.17 -29.60
CA VAL A 492 11.69 12.77 -29.73
C VAL A 492 12.70 11.85 -29.03
N ALA A 493 12.22 10.86 -28.34
CA ALA A 493 13.11 9.92 -27.68
C ALA A 493 13.84 9.02 -28.68
N ASP A 494 15.16 8.93 -28.54
CA ASP A 494 16.03 8.05 -29.34
C ASP A 494 16.31 6.73 -28.66
N LYS A 495 16.33 6.74 -27.33
CA LYS A 495 16.81 5.63 -26.53
C LYS A 495 15.88 5.31 -25.37
N GLN A 496 15.63 4.01 -25.19
CA GLN A 496 14.96 3.47 -24.01
C GLN A 496 15.94 2.60 -23.23
N ILE A 497 15.91 2.75 -21.90
CA ILE A 497 16.59 1.86 -20.96
C ILE A 497 15.54 1.23 -20.07
N VAL A 498 15.64 -0.08 -19.84
CA VAL A 498 14.82 -0.79 -18.87
C VAL A 498 15.56 -0.81 -17.55
N PHE A 499 15.15 0.05 -16.61
CA PHE A 499 15.75 0.14 -15.28
C PHE A 499 15.31 -1.03 -14.39
N ALA A 500 14.02 -1.41 -14.46
CA ALA A 500 13.45 -2.58 -13.78
C ALA A 500 12.41 -3.23 -14.66
N ASP A 501 12.29 -4.59 -14.66
CA ASP A 501 11.35 -5.36 -15.50
C ASP A 501 10.66 -6.51 -14.75
N ASP A 502 10.69 -6.51 -13.44
CA ASP A 502 10.13 -7.55 -12.57
C ASP A 502 9.13 -6.99 -11.54
N LEU A 503 8.57 -5.82 -11.83
CA LEU A 503 7.64 -5.13 -10.95
C LEU A 503 6.21 -5.69 -11.10
N HIS A 504 5.37 -5.39 -10.10
CA HIS A 504 3.93 -5.68 -10.12
C HIS A 504 3.15 -4.46 -9.62
N ILE A 505 2.41 -3.83 -10.54
CA ILE A 505 1.59 -2.65 -10.26
C ILE A 505 2.41 -1.49 -9.66
N PRO A 506 3.47 -1.02 -10.34
CA PRO A 506 4.25 0.15 -9.90
C PRO A 506 3.47 1.44 -10.20
N ILE A 507 2.37 1.66 -9.46
CA ILE A 507 1.42 2.75 -9.70
C ILE A 507 1.93 4.11 -9.19
N GLY A 508 3.07 4.14 -8.52
CA GLY A 508 3.76 5.35 -8.07
C GLY A 508 5.24 5.11 -7.87
N PHE A 509 6.05 6.11 -8.17
CA PHE A 509 7.47 6.10 -7.87
C PHE A 509 7.99 7.52 -7.60
N GLU A 510 9.15 7.62 -6.93
CA GLU A 510 9.86 8.87 -6.67
C GLU A 510 11.35 8.66 -6.77
N ILE A 511 12.05 9.57 -7.44
CA ILE A 511 13.48 9.52 -7.64
C ILE A 511 14.18 10.26 -6.51
N SER A 512 15.19 9.63 -5.89
CA SER A 512 15.99 10.22 -4.83
C SER A 512 17.49 10.01 -5.10
N HIS A 513 18.32 10.71 -4.33
CA HIS A 513 19.76 10.58 -4.42
C HIS A 513 20.30 9.18 -4.05
N ASP A 514 19.54 8.41 -3.32
CA ASP A 514 19.90 7.08 -2.81
C ASP A 514 19.14 5.92 -3.50
N GLY A 515 18.47 6.20 -4.61
CA GLY A 515 17.74 5.23 -5.40
C GLY A 515 16.32 5.67 -5.76
N VAL A 516 15.55 4.77 -6.32
CA VAL A 516 14.18 5.02 -6.75
C VAL A 516 13.21 4.29 -5.82
N TYR A 517 12.30 5.03 -5.23
CA TYR A 517 11.25 4.51 -4.36
C TYR A 517 10.04 4.16 -5.20
N VAL A 518 9.60 2.90 -5.14
CA VAL A 518 8.54 2.38 -6.02
C VAL A 518 7.47 1.68 -5.20
N SER A 519 6.21 1.93 -5.52
CA SER A 519 5.10 1.11 -5.02
C SER A 519 5.11 -0.26 -5.69
N GLN A 520 4.97 -1.32 -4.91
CA GLN A 520 4.91 -2.68 -5.44
C GLN A 520 3.94 -3.54 -4.63
N SER A 521 2.73 -3.74 -5.16
CA SER A 521 1.73 -4.64 -4.59
C SER A 521 1.61 -4.57 -3.05
N GLY A 522 1.26 -3.42 -2.50
CA GLY A 522 1.10 -3.21 -1.06
C GLY A 522 2.41 -3.02 -0.29
N SER A 523 3.51 -2.77 -1.00
CA SER A 523 4.82 -2.49 -0.42
C SER A 523 5.44 -1.22 -1.00
N LEU A 524 6.32 -0.60 -0.24
CA LEU A 524 7.25 0.42 -0.69
C LEU A 524 8.65 -0.20 -0.76
N VAL A 525 9.23 -0.24 -1.95
CA VAL A 525 10.58 -0.74 -2.17
C VAL A 525 11.50 0.39 -2.64
N ARG A 526 12.80 0.26 -2.35
CA ARG A 526 13.83 1.10 -2.92
C ARG A 526 14.67 0.26 -3.88
N LEU A 527 14.80 0.73 -5.10
CA LEU A 527 15.64 0.15 -6.14
C LEU A 527 16.90 0.99 -6.31
N GLN A 528 18.06 0.37 -6.34
CA GLN A 528 19.34 1.06 -6.46
C GLN A 528 20.15 0.46 -7.60
N ASP A 529 20.74 1.34 -8.40
CA ASP A 529 21.81 1.03 -9.35
C ASP A 529 23.13 1.38 -8.66
N THR A 530 23.85 0.37 -8.16
CA THR A 530 25.10 0.58 -7.43
C THR A 530 26.33 0.52 -8.33
N ASN A 531 26.18 0.02 -9.57
CA ASN A 531 27.24 -0.17 -10.53
C ASN A 531 27.25 0.90 -11.65
N GLY A 532 26.18 1.70 -11.79
CA GLY A 532 26.08 2.82 -12.73
C GLY A 532 25.72 2.40 -14.16
N ASP A 533 25.05 1.27 -14.34
CA ASP A 533 24.65 0.77 -15.68
C ASP A 533 23.20 1.14 -16.06
N ASP A 534 22.56 2.00 -15.29
CA ASP A 534 21.15 2.41 -15.41
C ASP A 534 20.15 1.25 -15.25
N LYS A 535 20.54 0.20 -14.49
CA LYS A 535 19.66 -0.89 -14.07
C LYS A 535 19.80 -1.11 -12.58
N TYR A 536 18.71 -1.41 -11.91
CA TYR A 536 18.82 -1.72 -10.49
C TYR A 536 19.53 -3.08 -10.29
N ASP A 537 20.39 -3.15 -9.31
CA ASP A 537 21.04 -4.37 -8.83
C ASP A 537 20.74 -4.67 -7.35
N VAL A 538 20.20 -3.69 -6.63
CA VAL A 538 19.76 -3.84 -5.24
C VAL A 538 18.29 -3.45 -5.10
N SER A 539 17.50 -4.33 -4.51
CA SER A 539 16.10 -4.07 -4.13
C SER A 539 15.92 -4.22 -2.64
N GLU A 540 15.47 -3.18 -1.98
CA GLU A 540 15.23 -3.16 -0.54
C GLU A 540 13.75 -2.98 -0.22
N LEU A 541 13.13 -3.94 0.48
CA LEU A 541 11.78 -3.80 1.01
C LEU A 541 11.79 -2.88 2.22
N LEU A 542 11.38 -1.63 2.03
CA LEU A 542 11.34 -0.63 3.10
C LEU A 542 10.14 -0.85 4.02
N LEU A 543 8.95 -0.78 3.45
CA LEU A 543 7.68 -0.90 4.16
C LEU A 543 6.76 -1.89 3.47
N SER A 544 5.99 -2.61 4.26
CA SER A 544 4.90 -3.46 3.83
C SER A 544 3.62 -3.12 4.60
N GLY A 545 2.49 -3.74 4.24
CA GLY A 545 1.22 -3.52 4.93
C GLY A 545 0.35 -2.41 4.32
N PHE A 546 0.76 -1.82 3.19
CA PHE A 546 -0.17 -1.06 2.36
C PHE A 546 -1.17 -2.02 1.71
N ASP A 547 -2.40 -1.59 1.61
CA ASP A 547 -3.47 -2.41 1.06
C ASP A 547 -3.57 -2.23 -0.47
N ASP A 548 -3.68 -3.32 -1.21
CA ASP A 548 -3.88 -3.36 -2.66
C ASP A 548 -5.22 -4.02 -3.06
N HIS A 549 -6.16 -4.04 -2.13
CA HIS A 549 -7.46 -4.68 -2.28
C HIS A 549 -8.34 -4.07 -3.38
N ASP A 550 -8.02 -2.86 -3.78
CA ASP A 550 -8.45 -2.17 -4.98
C ASP A 550 -7.19 -1.56 -5.61
N THR A 551 -6.53 -2.27 -6.50
CA THR A 551 -5.14 -2.02 -6.93
C THR A 551 -4.87 -0.63 -7.45
N HIS A 552 -5.83 -0.01 -8.17
CA HIS A 552 -5.68 1.37 -8.64
C HIS A 552 -5.82 2.42 -7.52
N HIS A 553 -6.18 2.00 -6.31
CA HIS A 553 -6.24 2.82 -5.11
C HIS A 553 -5.02 2.59 -4.19
N ALA A 554 -4.13 1.64 -4.50
CA ALA A 554 -2.90 1.42 -3.74
C ALA A 554 -2.04 2.69 -3.70
N ILE A 555 -1.00 2.71 -2.90
CA ILE A 555 -0.12 3.88 -2.80
C ILE A 555 0.39 4.29 -4.19
N SER A 556 0.10 5.53 -4.60
CA SER A 556 0.23 6.01 -5.98
C SER A 556 0.54 7.50 -6.05
N ALA A 557 0.84 7.98 -7.25
CA ALA A 557 1.05 9.38 -7.55
C ALA A 557 1.98 10.04 -6.53
N PHE A 558 3.20 9.53 -6.45
CA PHE A 558 4.22 10.01 -5.51
C PHE A 558 4.63 11.42 -5.92
N CYS A 559 4.83 12.27 -4.94
CA CYS A 559 5.29 13.65 -5.17
C CYS A 559 6.22 14.05 -4.04
N ALA A 560 7.45 14.44 -4.37
CA ALA A 560 8.42 14.94 -3.41
C ALA A 560 7.96 16.25 -2.78
N ASP A 561 8.16 16.39 -1.48
CA ASP A 561 7.96 17.65 -0.78
C ASP A 561 9.30 18.42 -0.62
N PRO A 562 9.26 19.73 -0.33
CA PRO A 562 10.48 20.53 -0.21
C PRO A 562 11.48 20.08 0.85
N SER A 563 11.11 19.15 1.74
CA SER A 563 12.01 18.60 2.77
C SER A 563 12.77 17.34 2.34
N GLY A 564 12.53 16.84 1.13
CA GLY A 564 13.09 15.57 0.65
C GLY A 564 12.34 14.32 1.15
N ALA A 565 11.17 14.50 1.77
CA ALA A 565 10.18 13.43 1.94
C ALA A 565 9.24 13.43 0.72
N PHE A 566 8.37 12.45 0.62
CA PHE A 566 7.37 12.41 -0.44
C PHE A 566 6.01 11.95 0.06
N VAL A 567 4.98 12.43 -0.61
CA VAL A 567 3.58 12.12 -0.34
C VAL A 567 3.10 11.07 -1.32
N MET A 568 2.34 10.10 -0.81
CA MET A 568 1.74 9.00 -1.57
C MET A 568 0.24 9.00 -1.36
N ASN A 569 -0.53 8.91 -2.43
CA ASN A 569 -1.98 8.83 -2.38
C ASN A 569 -2.45 7.42 -2.05
N GLU A 570 -3.59 7.31 -1.37
CA GLU A 570 -4.28 6.04 -1.15
C GLU A 570 -5.79 6.24 -1.27
N GLY A 571 -6.49 5.37 -2.02
CA GLY A 571 -7.90 5.51 -2.30
C GLY A 571 -8.83 4.79 -1.32
N VAL A 572 -10.12 4.84 -1.60
CA VAL A 572 -11.18 4.20 -0.82
C VAL A 572 -11.10 2.67 -0.91
N PHE A 573 -11.68 1.99 0.07
CA PHE A 573 -11.74 0.54 0.30
C PHE A 573 -10.47 -0.06 0.88
N LEU A 574 -9.42 0.70 0.98
CA LEU A 574 -8.13 0.25 1.49
C LEU A 574 -8.03 0.46 3.00
N HIS A 575 -7.34 -0.46 3.66
CA HIS A 575 -7.12 -0.48 5.10
C HIS A 575 -5.66 -0.81 5.37
N SER A 576 -4.79 0.12 5.05
CA SER A 576 -3.36 -0.04 5.23
C SER A 576 -2.96 0.03 6.70
N ASN A 577 -2.08 -0.88 7.10
CA ASN A 577 -1.44 -0.85 8.40
C ASN A 577 0.05 -1.06 8.16
N THR A 578 0.86 -0.07 8.44
CA THR A 578 2.30 -0.15 8.32
C THR A 578 2.96 -0.20 9.69
N GLU A 579 4.16 -0.72 9.76
CA GLU A 579 4.98 -0.71 10.96
C GLU A 579 6.34 -0.09 10.65
N SER A 580 6.89 0.63 11.60
CA SER A 580 8.23 1.21 11.57
C SER A 580 8.76 1.33 12.99
N VAL A 581 9.99 1.83 13.15
CA VAL A 581 10.55 2.13 14.47
C VAL A 581 9.70 3.14 15.26
N TYR A 582 8.82 3.89 14.61
CA TYR A 582 7.85 4.79 15.24
C TYR A 582 6.57 4.09 15.73
N GLY A 583 6.43 2.80 15.45
CA GLY A 583 5.26 2.00 15.80
C GLY A 583 4.32 1.75 14.60
N PRO A 584 3.11 1.28 14.89
CA PRO A 584 2.10 1.04 13.87
C PRO A 584 1.42 2.33 13.43
N GLU A 585 1.33 2.53 12.11
CA GLU A 585 0.55 3.60 11.51
C GLU A 585 -0.58 3.00 10.68
N ARG A 586 -1.80 3.54 10.80
CA ARG A 586 -3.01 2.95 10.23
C ARG A 586 -3.84 3.96 9.45
N GLY A 587 -4.24 3.58 8.24
CA GLY A 587 -5.12 4.35 7.37
C GLY A 587 -6.37 3.59 6.96
N THR A 588 -7.46 4.31 6.67
CA THR A 588 -8.71 3.72 6.18
C THR A 588 -9.38 4.61 5.14
N ASN A 589 -9.90 3.99 4.08
CA ASN A 589 -10.84 4.62 3.14
C ASN A 589 -10.40 5.94 2.50
N GLY A 590 -9.16 6.02 2.12
CA GLY A 590 -8.65 7.17 1.37
C GLY A 590 -7.92 8.20 2.23
N GLY A 591 -6.87 8.75 1.68
CA GLY A 591 -6.00 9.73 2.31
C GLY A 591 -4.61 9.74 1.72
N PHE A 592 -3.68 10.24 2.51
CA PHE A 592 -2.29 10.43 2.08
C PHE A 592 -1.34 9.88 3.12
N TRP A 593 -0.29 9.25 2.63
CA TRP A 593 0.86 8.84 3.39
C TRP A 593 2.01 9.78 3.07
N ARG A 594 2.92 9.99 4.03
CA ARG A 594 4.14 10.73 3.83
C ARG A 594 5.30 9.90 4.36
N TYR A 595 6.31 9.67 3.52
CA TYR A 595 7.50 8.94 3.89
C TYR A 595 8.73 9.86 3.83
N SER A 596 9.53 9.82 4.90
CA SER A 596 10.82 10.54 4.97
C SER A 596 11.97 9.52 4.95
N PRO A 597 12.74 9.41 3.86
CA PRO A 597 13.87 8.50 3.77
C PRO A 597 14.91 8.71 4.87
N GLN A 598 15.26 9.97 5.14
CA GLN A 598 16.27 10.33 6.16
C GLN A 598 15.84 9.95 7.59
N ARG A 599 14.54 9.97 7.88
CA ARG A 599 13.98 9.63 9.19
C ARG A 599 13.46 8.20 9.24
N LYS A 600 13.45 7.49 8.13
CA LYS A 600 12.76 6.19 8.00
C LYS A 600 11.31 6.24 8.54
N HIS A 601 10.69 7.41 8.41
CA HIS A 601 9.41 7.71 9.02
C HIS A 601 8.27 7.68 8.02
N ILE A 602 7.33 6.79 8.24
CA ILE A 602 6.03 6.78 7.57
C ILE A 602 4.97 7.37 8.50
N MET A 603 4.10 8.21 7.97
CA MET A 603 2.97 8.75 8.72
C MET A 603 1.72 8.86 7.84
N ARG A 604 0.56 8.70 8.45
CA ARG A 604 -0.71 9.08 7.82
C ARG A 604 -0.81 10.60 7.80
N TYR A 605 -0.43 11.19 6.69
CA TYR A 605 -0.33 12.64 6.51
C TYR A 605 -1.69 13.32 6.51
N GLY A 606 -2.67 12.73 5.82
CA GLY A 606 -4.05 13.20 5.80
C GLY A 606 -5.05 12.07 5.67
N GLN A 607 -6.14 12.12 6.42
CA GLN A 607 -7.26 11.19 6.34
C GLN A 607 -8.49 11.93 5.85
N PHE A 608 -8.85 11.73 4.58
CA PHE A 608 -9.90 12.49 3.92
C PHE A 608 -11.03 11.61 3.38
N SER A 609 -12.20 12.22 3.21
CA SER A 609 -13.33 11.58 2.52
C SER A 609 -13.18 11.70 1.00
N ILE A 610 -12.14 11.10 0.44
CA ILE A 610 -11.76 11.13 -0.96
C ILE A 610 -11.72 9.72 -1.52
N PRO A 611 -12.73 9.30 -2.30
CA PRO A 611 -12.74 7.93 -2.81
C PRO A 611 -11.61 7.63 -3.79
N ASN A 612 -11.18 8.57 -4.60
CA ASN A 612 -10.13 8.35 -5.61
C ASN A 612 -9.20 9.57 -5.67
N PRO A 613 -8.22 9.70 -4.79
CA PRO A 613 -7.17 10.71 -4.95
C PRO A 613 -6.32 10.37 -6.17
N TRP A 614 -5.86 11.38 -6.88
CA TRP A 614 -4.98 11.19 -8.03
C TRP A 614 -4.15 12.44 -8.29
N GLY A 615 -3.07 12.55 -7.58
CA GLY A 615 -2.11 13.64 -7.70
C GLY A 615 -2.08 14.57 -6.50
N VAL A 616 -0.87 14.94 -6.16
CA VAL A 616 -0.49 15.99 -5.21
C VAL A 616 0.51 16.88 -5.93
N ALA A 617 0.40 18.19 -5.76
CA ALA A 617 1.39 19.15 -6.22
C ALA A 617 1.69 20.17 -5.13
N PHE A 618 2.91 20.67 -5.10
CA PHE A 618 3.38 21.69 -4.16
C PHE A 618 3.62 23.00 -4.89
N ASP A 619 3.25 24.12 -4.27
CA ASP A 619 3.65 25.44 -4.75
C ASP A 619 5.06 25.78 -4.28
N ASP A 620 5.59 26.95 -4.72
CA ASP A 620 6.91 27.44 -4.35
C ASP A 620 7.10 27.68 -2.85
N TYR A 621 6.02 27.72 -2.09
CA TYR A 621 6.01 27.89 -0.63
C TYR A 621 5.87 26.57 0.13
N GLY A 622 5.77 25.45 -0.60
CA GLY A 622 5.56 24.11 -0.02
C GLY A 622 4.14 23.85 0.45
N GLN A 623 3.16 24.59 -0.06
CA GLN A 623 1.76 24.31 0.18
C GLN A 623 1.28 23.23 -0.76
N ASP A 624 0.55 22.25 -0.26
CA ASP A 624 0.16 21.07 -0.97
C ASP A 624 -1.32 21.09 -1.39
N PHE A 625 -1.53 20.79 -2.67
CA PHE A 625 -2.83 20.66 -3.29
C PHE A 625 -3.03 19.25 -3.82
N PHE A 626 -4.24 18.72 -3.69
CA PHE A 626 -4.54 17.39 -4.18
C PHE A 626 -5.84 17.33 -4.99
N LEU A 627 -5.90 16.34 -5.87
CA LEU A 627 -7.08 16.05 -6.68
C LEU A 627 -7.87 14.86 -6.14
N HIS A 628 -9.16 14.93 -6.41
CA HIS A 628 -10.12 13.86 -6.17
C HIS A 628 -10.98 13.63 -7.42
N THR A 629 -11.00 12.38 -7.90
CA THR A 629 -11.55 12.05 -9.22
C THR A 629 -13.06 11.84 -9.28
N SER A 630 -13.67 11.24 -8.25
CA SER A 630 -15.08 10.77 -8.32
C SER A 630 -16.13 11.86 -8.20
N GLY A 631 -15.78 12.96 -7.57
CA GLY A 631 -16.50 14.22 -7.66
C GLY A 631 -15.39 15.24 -7.87
N PRO A 632 -15.15 15.70 -9.10
CA PRO A 632 -13.94 16.46 -9.39
C PRO A 632 -13.83 17.62 -8.43
N SER A 633 -12.82 17.54 -7.58
CA SER A 633 -12.49 18.56 -6.60
C SER A 633 -10.99 18.65 -6.45
N MET A 634 -10.51 19.83 -6.23
CA MET A 634 -9.17 20.14 -5.84
C MET A 634 -9.22 20.74 -4.44
N THR A 635 -8.26 20.37 -3.61
CA THR A 635 -8.27 20.78 -2.21
C THR A 635 -6.87 21.17 -1.77
N TRP A 636 -6.79 22.16 -0.89
CA TRP A 636 -5.60 22.48 -0.13
C TRP A 636 -5.52 21.57 1.10
N MET A 637 -4.42 20.85 1.29
CA MET A 637 -4.34 19.78 2.29
C MET A 637 -4.21 20.29 3.72
N LEU A 638 -3.68 21.48 3.95
CA LEU A 638 -3.50 22.08 5.29
C LEU A 638 -2.74 21.14 6.25
N PRO A 639 -1.48 20.80 5.98
CA PRO A 639 -0.74 19.86 6.82
C PRO A 639 -0.63 20.35 8.27
N GLY A 640 -0.71 19.42 9.20
CA GLY A 640 -0.66 19.69 10.64
C GLY A 640 -1.95 20.23 11.28
N THR A 641 -2.94 20.66 10.47
CA THR A 641 -4.25 21.10 10.99
C THR A 641 -5.26 19.97 11.05
N VAL A 642 -5.09 18.94 10.24
CA VAL A 642 -5.93 17.75 10.22
C VAL A 642 -5.17 16.60 10.87
N LYS A 643 -5.64 16.17 12.05
CA LYS A 643 -5.09 14.99 12.71
C LYS A 643 -5.76 13.75 12.14
N ALA A 644 -4.97 12.89 11.48
CA ALA A 644 -5.44 11.60 11.03
C ALA A 644 -5.90 10.74 12.22
N ARG A 645 -7.03 10.05 12.07
CA ARG A 645 -7.56 9.09 13.03
C ARG A 645 -8.09 7.89 12.29
N TYR A 646 -7.73 6.70 12.73
CA TYR A 646 -8.25 5.47 12.19
C TYR A 646 -9.79 5.47 12.20
N GLY A 647 -10.41 5.16 11.06
CA GLY A 647 -11.86 5.11 10.91
C GLY A 647 -12.58 6.46 10.75
N ALA A 648 -11.88 7.58 10.87
CA ALA A 648 -12.49 8.92 10.74
C ALA A 648 -11.95 9.63 9.50
N ASN A 649 -12.83 10.29 8.75
CA ASN A 649 -12.48 11.04 7.55
C ASN A 649 -12.83 12.52 7.72
N PHE A 650 -11.94 13.38 7.29
CA PHE A 650 -12.14 14.82 7.20
C PHE A 650 -12.66 15.21 5.81
N ARG A 651 -13.46 16.24 5.74
CA ARG A 651 -13.88 16.87 4.48
C ARG A 651 -13.12 18.18 4.29
N ALA A 652 -12.28 18.21 3.30
CA ALA A 652 -11.62 19.44 2.89
C ALA A 652 -12.50 20.25 1.92
N PRO A 653 -12.43 21.59 1.92
CA PRO A 653 -13.13 22.43 0.98
C PRO A 653 -12.68 22.18 -0.45
N ASP A 654 -13.60 22.18 -1.40
CA ASP A 654 -13.31 22.10 -2.82
C ASP A 654 -12.98 23.50 -3.36
N LEU A 655 -11.80 23.65 -3.92
CA LEU A 655 -11.30 24.90 -4.49
C LEU A 655 -11.78 25.13 -5.94
N LEU A 656 -12.20 24.08 -6.66
CA LEU A 656 -12.69 24.23 -8.02
C LEU A 656 -14.07 24.89 -8.04
N THR A 657 -14.20 26.00 -8.74
CA THR A 657 -15.45 26.77 -8.81
C THR A 657 -16.27 26.48 -10.08
N SER A 658 -15.61 26.14 -11.19
CA SER A 658 -16.26 25.93 -12.48
C SER A 658 -15.54 24.90 -13.34
N ASN A 659 -16.16 24.51 -14.46
CA ASN A 659 -15.61 23.58 -15.46
C ASN A 659 -15.12 22.23 -14.90
N LYS A 660 -15.84 21.72 -13.90
CA LYS A 660 -15.55 20.45 -13.24
C LYS A 660 -15.88 19.28 -14.16
N VAL A 661 -14.88 18.52 -14.55
CA VAL A 661 -15.04 17.31 -15.36
C VAL A 661 -14.39 16.14 -14.62
N ARG A 662 -15.02 15.00 -14.64
CA ARG A 662 -14.54 13.78 -14.01
C ARG A 662 -14.28 12.65 -15.02
N PRO A 663 -13.43 11.70 -14.67
CA PRO A 663 -12.48 11.76 -13.57
C PRO A 663 -11.32 12.68 -13.89
N THR A 664 -10.74 13.27 -12.85
CA THR A 664 -9.45 13.95 -12.93
C THR A 664 -8.32 12.91 -12.79
N SER A 665 -7.13 13.22 -13.34
CA SER A 665 -5.98 12.30 -13.32
C SER A 665 -4.69 13.09 -13.50
N GLY A 666 -4.04 13.46 -12.44
CA GLY A 666 -2.84 14.29 -12.48
C GLY A 666 -3.12 15.76 -12.25
N ILE A 667 -2.24 16.39 -11.49
CA ILE A 667 -2.23 17.82 -11.15
C ILE A 667 -0.81 18.33 -11.23
N GLU A 668 -0.63 19.54 -11.75
CA GLU A 668 0.64 20.23 -11.78
C GLU A 668 0.43 21.74 -11.62
N LEU A 669 1.42 22.44 -11.08
CA LEU A 669 1.45 23.91 -11.05
C LEU A 669 2.39 24.43 -12.13
N VAL A 670 1.93 25.44 -12.87
CA VAL A 670 2.77 26.07 -13.90
C VAL A 670 3.95 26.76 -13.27
N SER A 671 5.14 26.19 -13.50
CA SER A 671 6.43 26.69 -13.01
C SER A 671 7.44 26.91 -14.14
N SER A 672 7.01 26.81 -15.40
CA SER A 672 7.85 26.85 -16.58
C SER A 672 7.83 28.20 -17.31
N ARG A 673 9.00 28.66 -17.74
CA ARG A 673 9.16 29.86 -18.57
C ARG A 673 8.67 29.70 -20.01
N HIS A 674 8.33 28.49 -20.44
CA HIS A 674 7.60 28.27 -21.71
C HIS A 674 6.14 28.67 -21.64
N PHE A 675 5.62 28.88 -20.45
CA PHE A 675 4.28 29.42 -20.23
C PHE A 675 4.35 30.94 -19.97
N PRO A 676 3.34 31.71 -20.37
CA PRO A 676 3.34 33.17 -20.18
C PRO A 676 3.33 33.54 -18.69
N ASP A 677 3.82 34.76 -18.38
CA ASP A 677 3.96 35.23 -16.99
C ASP A 677 2.63 35.20 -16.20
N GLU A 678 1.51 35.47 -16.87
CA GLU A 678 0.18 35.43 -16.27
C GLU A 678 -0.32 34.03 -15.91
N ALA A 679 0.29 32.99 -16.46
CA ALA A 679 -0.02 31.60 -16.19
C ALA A 679 0.82 30.99 -15.05
N GLN A 680 1.88 31.68 -14.59
CA GLN A 680 2.73 31.16 -13.52
C GLN A 680 1.93 30.92 -12.23
N GLY A 681 2.10 29.74 -11.62
CA GLY A 681 1.33 29.29 -10.46
C GLY A 681 -0.12 28.85 -10.75
N ASP A 682 -0.55 28.85 -12.01
CA ASP A 682 -1.85 28.27 -12.40
C ASP A 682 -1.81 26.74 -12.22
N ILE A 683 -2.96 26.15 -12.00
CA ILE A 683 -3.10 24.71 -11.82
C ILE A 683 -3.56 24.07 -13.12
N LEU A 684 -2.86 23.01 -13.52
CA LEU A 684 -3.18 22.15 -14.64
C LEU A 684 -3.82 20.85 -14.11
N ILE A 685 -4.94 20.44 -14.69
CA ILE A 685 -5.70 19.28 -14.27
C ILE A 685 -6.04 18.39 -15.46
N ASN A 686 -5.49 17.19 -15.49
CA ASN A 686 -5.85 16.17 -16.46
C ASN A 686 -7.24 15.57 -16.20
N ASN A 687 -7.88 15.14 -17.27
CA ASN A 687 -9.16 14.42 -17.27
C ASN A 687 -9.12 13.32 -18.32
N ASN A 688 -9.63 12.12 -18.00
CA ASN A 688 -9.37 10.93 -18.82
C ASN A 688 -10.60 10.08 -19.24
N ILE A 689 -11.84 10.53 -18.97
CA ILE A 689 -13.05 9.84 -19.45
C ILE A 689 -14.11 10.83 -19.96
N GLY A 690 -14.59 11.72 -19.12
CA GLY A 690 -15.64 12.68 -19.48
C GLY A 690 -15.12 13.85 -20.31
N TYR A 691 -13.83 14.05 -20.30
CA TYR A 691 -13.05 14.98 -21.08
C TYR A 691 -11.66 14.36 -21.24
N LEU A 692 -11.07 14.45 -22.42
CA LEU A 692 -9.79 13.81 -22.74
C LEU A 692 -8.73 14.88 -23.00
N GLY A 693 -8.18 15.41 -21.92
CA GLY A 693 -7.24 16.54 -22.01
C GLY A 693 -6.99 17.19 -20.66
N ALA A 694 -6.37 18.37 -20.68
CA ALA A 694 -6.09 19.14 -19.47
C ALA A 694 -6.81 20.50 -19.46
N LYS A 695 -7.18 20.93 -18.28
CA LYS A 695 -7.76 22.24 -17.99
C LYS A 695 -6.82 23.08 -17.14
N GLN A 696 -6.69 24.36 -17.50
CA GLN A 696 -5.94 25.35 -16.76
C GLN A 696 -6.90 26.15 -15.86
N HIS A 697 -6.54 26.25 -14.58
CA HIS A 697 -7.25 27.04 -13.58
C HIS A 697 -6.27 27.98 -12.89
N LYS A 698 -6.59 29.25 -12.83
CA LYS A 698 -5.85 30.19 -12.02
C LYS A 698 -6.10 29.92 -10.55
N LEU A 699 -5.02 29.74 -9.78
CA LEU A 699 -5.05 29.70 -8.32
C LEU A 699 -5.10 31.12 -7.79
N ILE A 700 -6.06 31.43 -6.94
CA ILE A 700 -6.29 32.76 -6.40
C ILE A 700 -6.29 32.67 -4.88
N GLU A 701 -5.36 33.37 -4.23
CA GLU A 701 -5.38 33.54 -2.81
C GLU A 701 -6.61 34.40 -2.39
N ASN A 702 -7.22 34.01 -1.30
CA ASN A 702 -8.26 34.80 -0.62
C ASN A 702 -7.91 34.94 0.86
N GLU A 703 -8.69 35.72 1.60
CA GLU A 703 -8.38 36.10 3.00
C GLU A 703 -7.99 34.92 3.92
N THR A 704 -8.44 33.72 3.66
CA THR A 704 -8.28 32.55 4.53
C THR A 704 -7.80 31.29 3.83
N GLY A 705 -7.45 31.37 2.54
CA GLY A 705 -7.04 30.21 1.77
C GLY A 705 -7.02 30.50 0.27
N PHE A 706 -7.55 29.58 -0.50
CA PHE A 706 -7.49 29.61 -1.95
C PHE A 706 -8.87 29.40 -2.59
N THR A 707 -9.01 29.88 -3.81
CA THR A 707 -10.08 29.57 -4.75
C THR A 707 -9.51 29.45 -6.14
N THR A 708 -10.29 28.99 -7.12
CA THR A 708 -9.82 28.88 -8.50
C THR A 708 -10.73 29.58 -9.47
N LYS A 709 -10.19 29.97 -10.61
CA LYS A 709 -10.93 30.47 -11.77
C LYS A 709 -10.47 29.71 -13.01
N TYR A 710 -11.40 29.11 -13.74
CA TYR A 710 -11.11 28.49 -15.03
C TYR A 710 -10.53 29.50 -16.00
N VAL A 711 -9.46 29.12 -16.69
CA VAL A 711 -8.78 29.95 -17.72
C VAL A 711 -9.13 29.41 -19.11
N GLN A 712 -8.66 28.17 -19.40
CA GLN A 712 -8.85 27.57 -20.73
C GLN A 712 -8.70 26.04 -20.69
N ASP A 713 -9.06 25.39 -21.79
CA ASP A 713 -8.65 24.03 -22.08
C ASP A 713 -7.22 24.07 -22.65
N LEU A 714 -6.24 23.49 -21.94
CA LEU A 714 -4.83 23.53 -22.35
C LEU A 714 -4.58 22.63 -23.57
N TYR A 715 -5.17 21.46 -23.56
CA TYR A 715 -5.25 20.57 -24.71
C TYR A 715 -6.47 19.65 -24.59
N VAL A 716 -6.96 19.19 -25.73
CA VAL A 716 -8.09 18.24 -25.78
C VAL A 716 -7.98 17.32 -26.98
N SER A 717 -8.13 16.01 -26.76
CA SER A 717 -8.14 15.00 -27.81
C SER A 717 -9.54 14.58 -28.22
N LYS A 718 -9.70 14.28 -29.51
CA LYS A 718 -10.87 13.60 -30.09
C LYS A 718 -10.69 12.08 -30.16
N ASP A 719 -9.51 11.57 -29.85
CA ASP A 719 -9.27 10.14 -29.75
C ASP A 719 -9.84 9.61 -28.43
N LEU A 720 -10.76 8.66 -28.52
CA LEU A 720 -11.46 8.10 -27.36
C LEU A 720 -10.57 7.17 -26.51
N ASN A 721 -9.40 6.76 -27.02
CA ASN A 721 -8.40 5.98 -26.29
C ASN A 721 -7.36 6.86 -25.60
N PHE A 722 -7.25 8.14 -25.98
CA PHE A 722 -6.36 9.08 -25.32
C PHE A 722 -6.83 9.34 -23.87
N ARG A 723 -5.99 8.95 -22.92
CA ARG A 723 -6.34 9.05 -21.51
C ARG A 723 -5.16 9.58 -20.72
N PRO A 724 -5.01 10.90 -20.64
CA PRO A 724 -3.91 11.49 -19.90
C PRO A 724 -4.04 11.08 -18.42
N VAL A 725 -2.97 10.55 -17.86
CA VAL A 725 -2.92 10.00 -16.49
C VAL A 725 -1.97 10.77 -15.59
N ASP A 726 -0.95 11.39 -16.17
CA ASP A 726 0.03 12.18 -15.44
C ASP A 726 0.57 13.33 -16.29
N LEU A 727 1.11 14.36 -15.66
CA LEU A 727 1.77 15.49 -16.31
C LEU A 727 2.88 16.03 -15.42
N GLU A 728 3.99 16.45 -16.04
CA GLU A 728 5.20 16.88 -15.36
C GLU A 728 5.98 17.90 -16.20
N PHE A 729 6.52 18.93 -15.58
CA PHE A 729 7.44 19.85 -16.26
C PHE A 729 8.83 19.28 -16.32
N ALA A 730 9.37 19.22 -17.54
CA ALA A 730 10.76 18.83 -17.77
C ALA A 730 11.74 19.95 -17.39
N PRO A 731 13.03 19.63 -17.18
CA PRO A 731 14.08 20.63 -16.92
C PRO A 731 14.27 21.63 -18.05
N ASP A 732 13.90 21.29 -19.29
CA ASP A 732 13.91 22.21 -20.45
C ASP A 732 12.75 23.19 -20.45
N GLY A 733 11.76 23.00 -19.58
CA GLY A 733 10.55 23.79 -19.45
C GLY A 733 9.35 23.29 -20.24
N SER A 734 9.45 22.20 -20.99
CA SER A 734 8.32 21.57 -21.69
C SER A 734 7.43 20.81 -20.71
N LEU A 735 6.12 20.80 -20.97
CA LEU A 735 5.17 20.00 -20.21
C LEU A 735 5.01 18.63 -20.87
N TYR A 736 5.37 17.58 -20.17
CA TYR A 736 5.16 16.21 -20.63
C TYR A 736 3.83 15.65 -20.09
N VAL A 737 3.20 14.78 -20.87
CA VAL A 737 1.92 14.17 -20.53
C VAL A 737 1.98 12.67 -20.83
N ALA A 738 1.74 11.85 -19.82
CA ALA A 738 1.58 10.41 -19.98
C ALA A 738 0.15 10.08 -20.43
N ALA A 739 0.00 9.36 -21.54
CA ALA A 739 -1.29 8.88 -22.00
C ALA A 739 -1.38 7.36 -21.89
N TRP A 740 -2.38 6.88 -21.16
CA TRP A 740 -2.65 5.44 -21.01
C TRP A 740 -2.99 4.73 -22.32
N GLN A 741 -3.48 5.46 -23.29
CA GLN A 741 -3.83 5.05 -24.67
C GLN A 741 -4.55 3.69 -24.73
N ASN A 742 -5.61 3.51 -23.98
CA ASN A 742 -6.34 2.26 -23.90
C ASN A 742 -7.84 2.48 -23.81
N ALA A 743 -8.61 1.57 -24.41
CA ALA A 743 -10.06 1.56 -24.33
C ALA A 743 -10.56 1.36 -22.89
N LEU A 744 -9.83 0.57 -22.10
CA LEU A 744 -10.18 0.24 -20.73
C LEU A 744 -9.36 1.05 -19.74
N ILE A 745 -10.01 1.97 -19.04
CA ILE A 745 -9.45 2.67 -17.90
C ILE A 745 -10.42 2.63 -16.73
N GLY A 746 -9.88 2.57 -15.52
CA GLY A 746 -10.66 2.55 -14.29
C GLY A 746 -11.03 1.15 -13.85
N HIS A 747 -11.61 1.05 -12.69
CA HIS A 747 -11.67 -0.13 -11.88
C HIS A 747 -12.97 -0.95 -11.97
N MET A 748 -14.03 -0.35 -12.46
CA MET A 748 -15.39 -0.86 -12.20
C MET A 748 -15.70 -2.23 -12.78
N PRO A 749 -15.31 -2.55 -13.98
CA PRO A 749 -15.69 -3.83 -14.56
C PRO A 749 -14.52 -4.74 -14.89
N HIS A 750 -13.31 -4.44 -14.42
CA HIS A 750 -12.14 -5.16 -14.90
C HIS A 750 -12.05 -6.56 -14.32
N ARG A 751 -12.00 -7.50 -15.22
CA ARG A 751 -11.57 -8.86 -14.98
C ARG A 751 -10.14 -8.97 -15.47
N ALA A 752 -9.23 -9.50 -14.68
CA ALA A 752 -7.84 -9.69 -15.09
C ALA A 752 -7.72 -10.44 -16.43
N ARG A 753 -8.73 -11.26 -16.76
CA ARG A 753 -8.80 -12.07 -17.97
C ARG A 753 -9.68 -11.48 -19.09
N ASP A 754 -10.06 -10.19 -19.02
CA ASP A 754 -10.84 -9.55 -20.09
C ASP A 754 -10.02 -9.53 -21.39
N PRO A 755 -10.53 -10.09 -22.51
CA PRO A 755 -9.76 -10.19 -23.74
C PRO A 755 -9.43 -8.83 -24.37
N LEU A 756 -10.17 -7.76 -24.04
CA LEU A 756 -9.87 -6.42 -24.56
C LEU A 756 -8.81 -5.67 -23.75
N ARG A 757 -8.40 -6.23 -22.62
CA ARG A 757 -7.43 -5.62 -21.74
C ARG A 757 -6.01 -5.60 -22.31
N HIS A 758 -5.68 -6.60 -23.12
CA HIS A 758 -4.37 -6.78 -23.73
C HIS A 758 -4.41 -6.49 -25.23
N HIS A 759 -5.49 -5.91 -25.73
CA HIS A 759 -5.57 -5.55 -27.13
C HIS A 759 -4.85 -4.23 -27.37
N ARG A 760 -3.69 -4.41 -27.92
CA ARG A 760 -2.87 -3.42 -28.60
C ARG A 760 -2.47 -2.23 -27.73
N HIS A 761 -1.27 -2.28 -27.39
CA HIS A 761 -0.50 -1.15 -26.93
C HIS A 761 0.31 -0.64 -28.09
#